data_85602d85eea610456ce8d2bed59c4d4a
#
_entry.id   85602d85eea610456ce8d2bed59c4d4a
#
_cell.length_a   1.000
_cell.length_b   1.000
_cell.length_c   1.000
_cell.angle_alpha   90.00
_cell.angle_beta   90.00
_cell.angle_gamma   90.00
#
_symmetry.space_group_name_H-M   'P 1'
#
loop_
_entity.id
_entity.type
_entity.pdbx_description
1 polymer ?
#
loop_
_entity_poly.entity_id
_entity_poly.type
_entity_poly.pdbx_seq_one_letter_code
_entity_poly.pdbx_strand_id
1 'polypeptide(L)'
;MSGPRMVSIIEAHERTGLAPRAPADIDVSAGPLAVRCRTLVGGLAEGVRMVELVAGKTRVWLLPDRGLGIWKVNAAGTEWGWQSPVRGPVHPGFVPLSEPSGLGWLDGFDELVARCGLVSNGAPDFTPEGRLRYGLHGRVANLPARSLEVILDEQAGTLTARGTVDETRFHFHALRMTMNLTLSVERHGVAWTDTVTNLSDRPTSMQMLYHVNFGPPLLGAGAEVVAPIDEIVPRDAVAAADIATWNRYDAPRPGRPEDCHYARIRPRDDGTAAALLVAAGGKQAARLSWDSRTLPCFALWKQQGGEADGYVTGLEPATNFPNSRSFEELQGRVVTLPPRGEITFSLSIDHVPGPSVAVARDEVLAAAAGQAPRVHAEPQLGWTPAAVARAVILMFSLAAGSSGTTVAEQTGPPRRVIAADDSRRTLAAIAPDGKVEWKRANGAIHDLHLLPEGHLLIQDGWTRVLELDRDGKPVWEYDAAAGDNAGKPVEVHTFERLPDGATMVVESGPARIVEVSREGKVRKSTKLVVNNPAVHSDTRNARRTAAGTILVAHERDGVVREYDRDGKVVWEYDVPLFGKEPKPGHGPEAFGDQLYSAVRLANGNTLIGTGNGHSVLEVTPSKEIVWSVEQNDLPGITLAWVTQVWRLPSGNTRFVNCHAGPENPQIIEVTPDKKVVWSFRDFETFGDSMPVAVVLEP
;
A
#
# COMPACT_ATOMS: atom_id res chain seq x y z
N MET A 1 -3.57 -54.97 14.21
CA MET A 1 -3.22 -53.56 14.31
C MET A 1 -4.04 -52.83 13.25
N SER A 2 -4.92 -51.90 13.64
CA SER A 2 -5.72 -51.10 12.68
C SER A 2 -4.81 -50.11 11.97
N GLY A 3 -4.94 -50.01 10.66
CA GLY A 3 -4.19 -49.04 9.87
C GLY A 3 -4.63 -47.58 10.18
N PRO A 4 -3.99 -46.57 9.51
CA PRO A 4 -4.34 -45.18 9.70
C PRO A 4 -5.85 -44.91 9.53
N ARG A 5 -6.43 -44.09 10.42
CA ARG A 5 -7.85 -43.75 10.41
C ARG A 5 -8.05 -42.39 9.78
N MET A 6 -8.79 -42.32 8.68
CA MET A 6 -9.17 -41.07 8.01
C MET A 6 -10.51 -40.56 8.56
N VAL A 7 -10.60 -39.24 8.81
CA VAL A 7 -11.80 -38.52 9.22
C VAL A 7 -12.02 -37.35 8.28
N SER A 8 -13.11 -37.39 7.53
CA SER A 8 -13.50 -36.26 6.66
C SER A 8 -14.23 -35.22 7.51
N ILE A 9 -13.73 -33.98 7.48
CA ILE A 9 -14.34 -32.82 8.15
C ILE A 9 -15.18 -32.02 7.16
N ILE A 10 -14.64 -31.81 5.96
CA ILE A 10 -15.30 -31.12 4.85
C ILE A 10 -15.08 -31.94 3.59
N GLU A 11 -16.16 -32.37 2.97
CA GLU A 11 -16.14 -33.06 1.69
C GLU A 11 -16.55 -32.10 0.58
N ALA A 12 -15.62 -31.79 -0.31
CA ALA A 12 -15.93 -31.02 -1.51
C ALA A 12 -16.49 -31.95 -2.58
N HIS A 13 -17.66 -31.64 -3.11
CA HIS A 13 -18.12 -32.28 -4.33
C HIS A 13 -17.37 -31.70 -5.52
N GLU A 14 -16.60 -32.51 -6.25
CA GLU A 14 -15.69 -32.07 -7.32
C GLU A 14 -16.36 -31.21 -8.41
N ARG A 15 -17.62 -31.48 -8.74
CA ARG A 15 -18.39 -30.77 -9.76
C ARG A 15 -19.13 -29.54 -9.29
N THR A 16 -19.67 -29.54 -8.08
CA THR A 16 -20.57 -28.49 -7.59
C THR A 16 -19.96 -27.63 -6.50
N GLY A 17 -18.88 -28.11 -5.86
CA GLY A 17 -18.31 -27.46 -4.68
C GLY A 17 -19.22 -27.45 -3.45
N LEU A 18 -20.38 -28.10 -3.53
CA LEU A 18 -21.35 -28.16 -2.45
C LEU A 18 -21.03 -29.34 -1.53
N ALA A 19 -20.87 -29.07 -0.24
CA ALA A 19 -20.87 -30.10 0.76
C ALA A 19 -22.29 -30.69 0.90
N PRO A 20 -22.47 -32.01 0.75
CA PRO A 20 -23.81 -32.59 0.79
C PRO A 20 -24.46 -32.55 2.20
N ARG A 21 -23.71 -32.22 3.24
CA ARG A 21 -24.17 -32.16 4.63
C ARG A 21 -23.33 -31.19 5.45
N ALA A 22 -23.96 -30.43 6.32
CA ALA A 22 -23.25 -29.74 7.40
C ALA A 22 -22.52 -30.75 8.26
N PRO A 23 -21.23 -30.60 8.58
CA PRO A 23 -20.55 -31.53 9.47
C PRO A 23 -21.22 -31.54 10.81
N ALA A 24 -21.62 -32.75 11.26
CA ALA A 24 -22.01 -32.96 12.63
C ALA A 24 -20.80 -32.75 13.55
N ASP A 25 -21.02 -32.50 14.83
CA ASP A 25 -19.94 -32.53 15.82
C ASP A 25 -19.12 -33.82 15.65
N ILE A 26 -17.81 -33.67 15.48
CA ILE A 26 -16.89 -34.80 15.31
C ILE A 26 -16.07 -34.92 16.59
N ASP A 27 -15.94 -36.14 17.10
CA ASP A 27 -15.05 -36.49 18.20
C ASP A 27 -14.49 -37.89 17.96
N VAL A 28 -13.25 -37.94 17.51
CA VAL A 28 -12.57 -39.17 17.12
C VAL A 28 -11.21 -39.22 17.79
N SER A 29 -10.89 -40.34 18.43
CA SER A 29 -9.60 -40.57 19.08
C SER A 29 -8.98 -41.90 18.64
N ALA A 30 -7.65 -41.95 18.64
CA ALA A 30 -6.83 -43.12 18.39
C ALA A 30 -5.55 -43.00 19.27
N GLY A 31 -5.54 -43.69 20.42
CA GLY A 31 -4.46 -43.56 21.42
C GLY A 31 -4.26 -42.11 21.87
N PRO A 32 -3.02 -41.58 21.72
CA PRO A 32 -2.71 -40.19 22.10
C PRO A 32 -3.13 -39.14 21.05
N LEU A 33 -3.78 -39.57 19.97
CA LEU A 33 -4.23 -38.70 18.87
C LEU A 33 -5.74 -38.46 18.99
N ALA A 34 -6.17 -37.23 18.70
CA ALA A 34 -7.60 -36.95 18.63
C ALA A 34 -7.88 -35.79 17.64
N VAL A 35 -9.08 -35.85 17.04
CA VAL A 35 -9.67 -34.76 16.27
C VAL A 35 -11.07 -34.48 16.78
N ARG A 36 -11.35 -33.19 17.02
CA ARG A 36 -12.70 -32.74 17.41
C ARG A 36 -13.08 -31.56 16.52
N CYS A 37 -14.29 -31.59 15.98
CA CYS A 37 -14.86 -30.47 15.25
C CYS A 37 -16.10 -29.96 15.96
N ARG A 38 -16.22 -28.65 16.12
CA ARG A 38 -17.38 -27.98 16.69
C ARG A 38 -17.73 -26.76 15.85
N THR A 39 -19.00 -26.46 15.73
CA THR A 39 -19.47 -25.20 15.17
C THR A 39 -19.73 -24.23 16.33
N LEU A 40 -19.12 -23.07 16.30
CA LEU A 40 -19.28 -22.02 17.30
C LEU A 40 -20.65 -21.35 17.13
N VAL A 41 -21.21 -20.88 18.22
CA VAL A 41 -22.51 -20.20 18.25
C VAL A 41 -22.42 -18.90 19.02
N GLY A 42 -23.13 -17.88 18.53
CA GLY A 42 -23.27 -16.58 19.17
C GLY A 42 -22.24 -15.53 18.72
N GLY A 43 -22.69 -14.30 18.67
CA GLY A 43 -21.87 -13.13 18.28
C GLY A 43 -21.25 -13.23 16.89
N LEU A 44 -20.07 -12.66 16.72
CA LEU A 44 -19.33 -12.69 15.45
C LEU A 44 -18.76 -14.08 15.10
N ALA A 45 -18.76 -15.01 16.05
CA ALA A 45 -18.30 -16.39 15.85
C ALA A 45 -19.40 -17.33 15.31
N GLU A 46 -20.65 -16.85 15.19
CA GLU A 46 -21.79 -17.67 14.74
C GLU A 46 -21.48 -18.40 13.44
N GLY A 47 -21.53 -19.74 13.48
CA GLY A 47 -21.30 -20.60 12.31
C GLY A 47 -19.85 -20.93 11.99
N VAL A 48 -18.86 -20.36 12.70
CA VAL A 48 -17.45 -20.70 12.50
C VAL A 48 -17.16 -22.11 12.97
N ARG A 49 -16.59 -22.94 12.11
CA ARG A 49 -16.09 -24.27 12.50
C ARG A 49 -14.72 -24.17 13.14
N MET A 50 -14.53 -24.85 14.24
CA MET A 50 -13.27 -24.97 14.94
C MET A 50 -12.86 -26.44 15.04
N VAL A 51 -11.70 -26.79 14.54
CA VAL A 51 -11.15 -28.14 14.56
C VAL A 51 -9.98 -28.21 15.54
N GLU A 52 -10.16 -28.93 16.61
CA GLU A 52 -9.11 -29.25 17.58
C GLU A 52 -8.39 -30.53 17.14
N LEU A 53 -7.07 -30.40 16.95
CA LEU A 53 -6.15 -31.48 16.60
C LEU A 53 -5.23 -31.75 17.79
N VAL A 54 -5.13 -33.01 18.24
CA VAL A 54 -4.32 -33.38 19.41
C VAL A 54 -3.35 -34.49 19.06
N ALA A 55 -2.08 -34.28 19.41
CA ALA A 55 -1.06 -35.33 19.40
C ALA A 55 -0.20 -35.25 20.68
N GLY A 56 -0.38 -36.18 21.59
CA GLY A 56 0.32 -36.20 22.87
C GLY A 56 0.08 -34.93 23.70
N LYS A 57 1.16 -34.13 23.88
CA LYS A 57 1.10 -32.86 24.64
C LYS A 57 0.93 -31.63 23.76
N THR A 58 0.70 -31.82 22.45
CA THR A 58 0.46 -30.71 21.51
C THR A 58 -1.02 -30.69 21.10
N ARG A 59 -1.59 -29.50 21.11
CA ARG A 59 -2.98 -29.24 20.73
C ARG A 59 -3.02 -28.03 19.82
N VAL A 60 -3.69 -28.12 18.67
CA VAL A 60 -3.83 -27.06 17.67
C VAL A 60 -5.30 -26.82 17.40
N TRP A 61 -5.72 -25.57 17.38
CA TRP A 61 -7.06 -25.16 16.93
C TRP A 61 -6.96 -24.55 15.53
N LEU A 62 -7.56 -25.26 14.57
CA LEU A 62 -7.60 -24.87 13.16
C LEU A 62 -8.98 -24.29 12.82
N LEU A 63 -9.00 -23.24 12.00
CA LEU A 63 -10.20 -22.54 11.54
C LEU A 63 -10.45 -22.78 10.06
N PRO A 64 -11.22 -23.81 9.66
CA PRO A 64 -11.48 -24.10 8.24
C PRO A 64 -12.14 -22.94 7.49
N ASP A 65 -13.00 -22.17 8.15
CA ASP A 65 -13.73 -21.06 7.54
C ASP A 65 -12.86 -19.79 7.38
N ARG A 66 -11.66 -19.81 8.01
CA ARG A 66 -10.70 -18.72 8.02
C ARG A 66 -9.40 -19.10 7.31
N GLY A 67 -9.47 -19.52 6.03
CA GLY A 67 -8.30 -19.85 5.22
C GLY A 67 -7.43 -20.99 5.79
N LEU A 68 -8.00 -21.92 6.57
CA LEU A 68 -7.25 -22.92 7.34
C LEU A 68 -6.27 -22.28 8.32
N GLY A 69 -6.56 -21.09 8.86
CA GLY A 69 -5.75 -20.39 9.85
C GLY A 69 -5.57 -21.21 11.13
N ILE A 70 -4.41 -21.10 11.77
CA ILE A 70 -4.18 -21.68 13.09
C ILE A 70 -4.54 -20.62 14.13
N TRP A 71 -5.62 -20.85 14.86
CA TRP A 71 -6.07 -19.88 15.85
C TRP A 71 -5.16 -19.85 17.07
N LYS A 72 -4.90 -21.03 17.64
CA LYS A 72 -4.04 -21.20 18.81
C LYS A 72 -3.30 -22.53 18.75
N VAL A 73 -2.19 -22.60 19.51
CA VAL A 73 -1.47 -23.85 19.77
C VAL A 73 -1.17 -23.93 21.25
N ASN A 74 -1.41 -25.09 21.87
CA ASN A 74 -0.87 -25.41 23.17
C ASN A 74 0.23 -26.48 22.99
N ALA A 75 1.48 -26.11 23.26
CA ALA A 75 2.62 -26.99 23.16
C ALA A 75 3.28 -27.18 24.54
N ALA A 76 3.30 -28.42 25.02
CA ALA A 76 3.85 -28.77 26.33
C ALA A 76 3.31 -27.94 27.52
N GLY A 77 2.03 -27.53 27.45
CA GLY A 77 1.37 -26.73 28.49
C GLY A 77 1.48 -25.21 28.32
N THR A 78 2.22 -24.73 27.31
CA THR A 78 2.27 -23.31 26.97
C THR A 78 1.31 -23.02 25.80
N GLU A 79 0.39 -22.08 25.99
CA GLU A 79 -0.49 -21.60 24.94
C GLU A 79 0.20 -20.50 24.12
N TRP A 80 0.16 -20.65 22.81
CA TRP A 80 0.58 -19.65 21.83
C TRP A 80 -0.64 -19.08 21.11
N GLY A 81 -0.60 -17.83 20.87
CA GLY A 81 -1.65 -17.00 20.30
C GLY A 81 -1.60 -15.63 20.96
N TRP A 82 -2.65 -14.89 20.85
CA TRP A 82 -2.76 -13.56 21.45
C TRP A 82 -4.22 -13.23 21.76
N GLN A 83 -4.44 -12.15 22.49
CA GLN A 83 -5.79 -11.66 22.78
C GLN A 83 -6.07 -10.46 21.89
N SER A 84 -6.73 -10.72 20.77
CA SER A 84 -7.18 -9.66 19.88
C SER A 84 -8.33 -8.88 20.49
N PRO A 85 -8.36 -7.54 20.36
CA PRO A 85 -9.51 -6.73 20.73
C PRO A 85 -10.78 -7.08 19.93
N VAL A 86 -10.61 -7.74 18.77
CA VAL A 86 -11.70 -8.25 17.94
C VAL A 86 -12.51 -9.35 18.64
N ARG A 87 -11.89 -10.08 19.59
CA ARG A 87 -12.51 -11.17 20.37
C ARG A 87 -13.11 -12.26 19.48
N GLY A 88 -12.32 -12.70 18.47
CA GLY A 88 -12.71 -13.75 17.53
C GLY A 88 -12.74 -15.16 18.11
N PRO A 89 -12.82 -16.20 17.26
CA PRO A 89 -12.73 -16.06 15.80
C PRO A 89 -13.99 -15.42 15.19
N VAL A 90 -13.79 -14.59 14.17
CA VAL A 90 -14.89 -13.90 13.47
C VAL A 90 -15.27 -14.68 12.21
N HIS A 91 -16.57 -14.88 11.98
CA HIS A 91 -17.05 -15.48 10.74
C HIS A 91 -16.70 -14.60 9.53
N PRO A 92 -16.15 -15.14 8.42
CA PRO A 92 -15.74 -14.36 7.26
C PRO A 92 -16.80 -13.44 6.67
N GLY A 93 -18.07 -13.80 6.81
CA GLY A 93 -19.20 -12.99 6.36
C GLY A 93 -19.36 -11.65 7.09
N PHE A 94 -18.73 -11.49 8.26
CA PHE A 94 -18.72 -10.24 9.02
C PHE A 94 -17.44 -9.40 8.82
N VAL A 95 -16.50 -9.89 8.02
CA VAL A 95 -15.24 -9.16 7.71
C VAL A 95 -15.41 -8.38 6.42
N PRO A 96 -15.44 -7.03 6.46
CA PRO A 96 -15.76 -6.20 5.30
C PRO A 96 -14.55 -5.97 4.39
N LEU A 97 -14.01 -7.01 3.75
CA LEU A 97 -12.79 -6.96 2.93
C LEU A 97 -12.80 -5.93 1.79
N SER A 98 -13.97 -5.43 1.41
CA SER A 98 -14.14 -4.46 0.32
C SER A 98 -14.49 -3.06 0.81
N GLU A 99 -14.35 -2.80 2.11
CA GLU A 99 -14.60 -1.45 2.62
C GLU A 99 -13.56 -0.45 2.02
N PRO A 100 -13.94 0.84 1.83
CA PRO A 100 -13.16 1.77 1.02
C PRO A 100 -11.73 2.07 1.48
N SER A 101 -11.42 1.98 2.78
CA SER A 101 -10.06 2.22 3.29
C SER A 101 -9.12 1.04 2.97
N GLY A 102 -9.68 -0.13 2.66
CA GLY A 102 -8.93 -1.36 2.44
C GLY A 102 -8.45 -2.04 3.72
N LEU A 103 -8.86 -1.58 4.91
CA LEU A 103 -8.41 -2.10 6.21
C LEU A 103 -9.38 -3.12 6.83
N GLY A 104 -10.48 -3.44 6.17
CA GLY A 104 -11.52 -4.34 6.71
C GLY A 104 -11.04 -5.73 7.11
N TRP A 105 -9.86 -6.17 6.68
CA TRP A 105 -9.23 -7.40 7.14
C TRP A 105 -8.98 -7.40 8.66
N LEU A 106 -8.72 -6.23 9.25
CA LEU A 106 -8.47 -6.07 10.70
C LEU A 106 -9.67 -6.45 11.55
N ASP A 107 -10.90 -6.35 11.02
CA ASP A 107 -12.12 -6.72 11.74
C ASP A 107 -12.23 -8.24 12.05
N GLY A 108 -11.35 -9.03 11.41
CA GLY A 108 -11.28 -10.47 11.65
C GLY A 108 -9.95 -10.96 12.23
N PHE A 109 -9.00 -10.09 12.51
CA PHE A 109 -7.63 -10.48 12.86
C PHE A 109 -7.50 -11.00 14.31
N ASP A 110 -7.32 -12.32 14.48
CA ASP A 110 -7.27 -12.98 15.79
C ASP A 110 -6.42 -14.27 15.82
N GLU A 111 -5.88 -14.73 14.71
CA GLU A 111 -5.18 -16.01 14.60
C GLU A 111 -3.73 -15.92 15.10
N LEU A 112 -3.19 -17.05 15.65
CA LEU A 112 -1.77 -17.27 15.84
C LEU A 112 -1.05 -17.27 14.48
N VAL A 113 -1.60 -17.96 13.47
CA VAL A 113 -1.05 -17.96 12.10
C VAL A 113 -2.16 -17.60 11.13
N ALA A 114 -2.13 -16.37 10.65
CA ALA A 114 -2.94 -15.93 9.53
C ALA A 114 -2.15 -16.01 8.23
N ARG A 115 -2.73 -16.60 7.19
CA ARG A 115 -2.18 -16.59 5.84
C ARG A 115 -2.59 -15.31 5.13
N CYS A 116 -1.63 -14.53 4.67
CA CYS A 116 -1.86 -13.32 3.90
C CYS A 116 -1.53 -13.60 2.44
N GLY A 117 -2.49 -13.47 1.56
CA GLY A 117 -2.38 -13.87 0.15
C GLY A 117 -3.77 -14.08 -0.46
N LEU A 118 -3.88 -14.83 -1.55
CA LEU A 118 -2.87 -15.42 -2.46
C LEU A 118 -2.51 -14.44 -3.57
N VAL A 119 -3.42 -13.53 -3.90
CA VAL A 119 -3.20 -12.51 -4.93
C VAL A 119 -2.39 -11.33 -4.37
N SER A 120 -2.67 -10.90 -3.16
CA SER A 120 -1.97 -9.79 -2.48
C SER A 120 -1.79 -10.11 -1.00
N ASN A 121 -0.66 -9.72 -0.39
CA ASN A 121 -0.36 -10.03 1.01
C ASN A 121 0.01 -8.83 1.88
N GLY A 122 0.10 -7.63 1.32
CA GLY A 122 0.64 -6.47 2.02
C GLY A 122 -0.38 -5.37 2.28
N ALA A 123 0.11 -4.15 2.36
CA ALA A 123 -0.68 -2.94 2.59
C ALA A 123 -1.76 -2.76 1.51
N PRO A 124 -2.84 -2.00 1.81
CA PRO A 124 -3.85 -1.67 0.82
C PRO A 124 -3.22 -1.05 -0.43
N ASP A 125 -3.70 -1.46 -1.59
CA ASP A 125 -3.25 -0.99 -2.88
C ASP A 125 -4.42 -0.35 -3.64
N PHE A 126 -4.20 0.85 -4.13
CA PHE A 126 -5.24 1.63 -4.78
C PHE A 126 -4.87 1.89 -6.24
N THR A 127 -5.87 2.06 -7.08
CA THR A 127 -5.66 2.61 -8.41
C THR A 127 -5.29 4.10 -8.32
N PRO A 128 -4.73 4.71 -9.37
CA PRO A 128 -4.50 6.16 -9.38
C PRO A 128 -5.74 6.99 -9.07
N GLU A 129 -6.94 6.45 -9.34
CA GLU A 129 -8.23 7.10 -9.07
C GLU A 129 -8.71 6.84 -7.62
N GLY A 130 -7.88 6.27 -6.75
CA GLY A 130 -8.23 6.00 -5.35
C GLY A 130 -9.18 4.82 -5.12
N ARG A 131 -9.42 3.97 -6.12
CA ARG A 131 -10.22 2.74 -5.94
C ARG A 131 -9.37 1.65 -5.33
N LEU A 132 -9.91 0.98 -4.32
CA LEU A 132 -9.27 -0.18 -3.74
C LEU A 132 -9.08 -1.28 -4.80
N ARG A 133 -7.82 -1.65 -5.05
CA ARG A 133 -7.41 -2.80 -5.88
C ARG A 133 -7.30 -4.06 -5.06
N TYR A 134 -6.54 -3.95 -3.96
CA TYR A 134 -6.26 -5.04 -3.03
C TYR A 134 -6.35 -4.48 -1.61
N GLY A 135 -7.16 -5.11 -0.77
CA GLY A 135 -7.21 -4.80 0.66
C GLY A 135 -6.00 -5.34 1.41
N LEU A 136 -5.83 -4.86 2.62
CA LEU A 136 -4.80 -5.29 3.56
C LEU A 136 -4.74 -6.82 3.62
N HIS A 137 -3.54 -7.38 3.49
CA HIS A 137 -3.22 -8.82 3.64
C HIS A 137 -4.01 -9.77 2.72
N GLY A 138 -4.74 -9.25 1.73
CA GLY A 138 -5.47 -10.05 0.76
C GLY A 138 -6.71 -10.74 1.30
N ARG A 139 -7.06 -11.91 0.74
CA ARG A 139 -8.37 -12.51 0.98
C ARG A 139 -8.31 -13.90 1.60
N VAL A 140 -7.23 -14.65 1.44
CA VAL A 140 -7.18 -16.07 1.76
C VAL A 140 -7.55 -16.39 3.20
N ALA A 141 -7.16 -15.53 4.17
CA ALA A 141 -7.53 -15.69 5.59
C ALA A 141 -9.05 -15.61 5.85
N ASN A 142 -9.84 -15.13 4.89
CA ASN A 142 -11.28 -14.98 5.00
C ASN A 142 -12.04 -15.80 3.94
N LEU A 143 -11.40 -16.83 3.39
CA LEU A 143 -12.02 -17.78 2.47
C LEU A 143 -12.21 -19.13 3.17
N PRO A 144 -13.41 -19.73 3.10
CA PRO A 144 -13.64 -21.03 3.70
C PRO A 144 -12.93 -22.14 2.94
N ALA A 145 -12.48 -23.15 3.67
CA ALA A 145 -11.90 -24.33 3.08
C ALA A 145 -12.92 -25.08 2.21
N ARG A 146 -12.48 -25.53 1.08
CA ARG A 146 -13.23 -26.38 0.14
C ARG A 146 -13.25 -27.84 0.60
N SER A 147 -12.16 -28.31 1.18
CA SER A 147 -12.03 -29.65 1.76
C SER A 147 -11.15 -29.61 2.99
N LEU A 148 -11.40 -30.54 3.91
CA LEU A 148 -10.54 -30.81 5.06
C LEU A 148 -10.73 -32.26 5.49
N GLU A 149 -9.64 -33.01 5.52
CA GLU A 149 -9.57 -34.38 6.08
C GLU A 149 -8.46 -34.47 7.12
N VAL A 150 -8.63 -35.36 8.07
CA VAL A 150 -7.64 -35.63 9.13
C VAL A 150 -7.32 -37.11 9.17
N ILE A 151 -6.04 -37.46 9.13
CA ILE A 151 -5.52 -38.81 9.19
C ILE A 151 -4.83 -39.00 10.53
N LEU A 152 -5.32 -39.97 11.34
CA LEU A 152 -4.71 -40.36 12.57
C LEU A 152 -3.97 -41.69 12.37
N ASP A 153 -2.63 -41.65 12.49
CA ASP A 153 -1.78 -42.84 12.45
C ASP A 153 -1.22 -43.12 13.84
N GLU A 154 -1.90 -44.00 14.58
CA GLU A 154 -1.55 -44.35 15.96
C GLU A 154 -0.21 -45.09 16.03
N GLN A 155 0.18 -45.82 14.98
CA GLN A 155 1.44 -46.57 14.94
C GLN A 155 2.64 -45.61 14.73
N ALA A 156 2.48 -44.65 13.84
CA ALA A 156 3.49 -43.60 13.63
C ALA A 156 3.44 -42.51 14.71
N GLY A 157 2.41 -42.45 15.54
CA GLY A 157 2.20 -41.39 16.51
C GLY A 157 1.98 -40.03 15.85
N THR A 158 1.40 -40.00 14.66
CA THR A 158 1.23 -38.77 13.86
C THR A 158 -0.23 -38.50 13.50
N LEU A 159 -0.56 -37.22 13.46
CA LEU A 159 -1.82 -36.70 12.96
C LEU A 159 -1.53 -35.75 11.81
N THR A 160 -2.17 -35.96 10.65
CA THR A 160 -2.02 -35.10 9.47
C THR A 160 -3.37 -34.53 9.07
N ALA A 161 -3.49 -33.20 9.00
CA ALA A 161 -4.65 -32.52 8.44
C ALA A 161 -4.33 -32.01 7.03
N ARG A 162 -5.18 -32.33 6.05
CA ARG A 162 -5.09 -31.88 4.66
C ARG A 162 -6.33 -31.08 4.29
N GLY A 163 -6.14 -29.89 3.76
CA GLY A 163 -7.25 -29.04 3.37
C GLY A 163 -6.93 -28.18 2.16
N THR A 164 -7.96 -27.72 1.47
CA THR A 164 -7.80 -26.84 0.30
C THR A 164 -8.63 -25.58 0.45
N VAL A 165 -8.08 -24.46 -0.02
CA VAL A 165 -8.75 -23.16 -0.12
C VAL A 165 -8.57 -22.64 -1.53
N ASP A 166 -9.66 -22.21 -2.18
CA ASP A 166 -9.63 -21.65 -3.53
C ASP A 166 -9.82 -20.13 -3.48
N GLU A 167 -8.86 -19.38 -4.01
CA GLU A 167 -9.02 -17.96 -4.31
C GLU A 167 -9.16 -17.78 -5.81
N THR A 168 -10.40 -17.68 -6.27
CA THR A 168 -10.73 -17.62 -7.69
C THR A 168 -11.62 -16.42 -7.99
N ARG A 169 -11.35 -15.77 -9.14
CA ARG A 169 -12.17 -14.72 -9.69
C ARG A 169 -12.25 -14.85 -11.20
N PHE A 170 -13.48 -14.96 -11.72
CA PHE A 170 -13.71 -15.10 -13.16
C PHE A 170 -12.98 -14.01 -13.95
N HIS A 171 -12.30 -14.39 -15.03
CA HIS A 171 -11.39 -13.58 -15.86
C HIS A 171 -10.08 -13.10 -15.20
N PHE A 172 -9.90 -13.19 -13.90
CA PHE A 172 -8.74 -12.61 -13.21
C PHE A 172 -7.72 -13.67 -12.78
N HIS A 173 -8.05 -14.54 -11.86
CA HIS A 173 -7.15 -15.54 -11.31
C HIS A 173 -7.91 -16.78 -10.85
N ALA A 174 -7.18 -17.90 -10.78
CA ALA A 174 -7.67 -19.15 -10.20
C ALA A 174 -6.51 -19.83 -9.47
N LEU A 175 -6.38 -19.54 -8.17
CA LEU A 175 -5.35 -20.08 -7.30
C LEU A 175 -5.96 -21.03 -6.29
N ARG A 176 -5.29 -22.16 -6.03
CA ARG A 176 -5.62 -23.11 -4.96
C ARG A 176 -4.47 -23.21 -4.00
N MET A 177 -4.72 -23.06 -2.73
CA MET A 177 -3.81 -23.44 -1.65
C MET A 177 -4.19 -24.82 -1.11
N THR A 178 -3.22 -25.74 -1.05
CA THR A 178 -3.36 -27.05 -0.41
C THR A 178 -2.44 -27.11 0.80
N MET A 179 -3.05 -27.18 1.99
CA MET A 179 -2.34 -27.31 3.26
C MET A 179 -2.14 -28.79 3.61
N ASN A 180 -0.94 -29.12 4.11
CA ASN A 180 -0.65 -30.33 4.87
C ASN A 180 -0.07 -29.94 6.22
N LEU A 181 -0.81 -30.10 7.31
CA LEU A 181 -0.39 -29.80 8.67
C LEU A 181 -0.15 -31.10 9.43
N THR A 182 1.00 -31.26 10.08
CA THR A 182 1.40 -32.46 10.79
C THR A 182 1.71 -32.18 12.25
N LEU A 183 1.15 -32.99 13.14
CA LEU A 183 1.49 -33.10 14.55
C LEU A 183 2.08 -34.49 14.82
N SER A 184 2.98 -34.57 15.81
CA SER A 184 3.55 -35.82 16.30
C SER A 184 3.53 -35.86 17.83
N VAL A 185 3.37 -37.03 18.41
CA VAL A 185 3.40 -37.22 19.86
C VAL A 185 4.77 -36.88 20.48
N GLU A 186 5.82 -36.98 19.68
CA GLU A 186 7.20 -36.72 20.10
C GLU A 186 7.60 -35.24 19.96
N ARG A 187 6.89 -34.50 19.09
CA ARG A 187 7.19 -33.10 18.81
C ARG A 187 6.28 -32.17 19.60
N HIS A 188 6.82 -31.21 20.29
CA HIS A 188 6.07 -30.16 20.96
C HIS A 188 5.99 -28.93 20.07
N GLY A 189 5.16 -29.03 19.02
CA GLY A 189 5.01 -27.99 18.00
C GLY A 189 4.16 -28.47 16.84
N VAL A 190 4.10 -27.64 15.81
CA VAL A 190 3.31 -27.87 14.60
C VAL A 190 4.19 -27.62 13.35
N ALA A 191 4.07 -28.48 12.35
CA ALA A 191 4.69 -28.28 11.04
C ALA A 191 3.63 -28.30 9.95
N TRP A 192 3.79 -27.47 8.93
CA TRP A 192 2.90 -27.48 7.78
C TRP A 192 3.62 -27.13 6.49
N THR A 193 3.00 -27.55 5.41
CA THR A 193 3.32 -27.09 4.05
C THR A 193 2.05 -26.57 3.40
N ASP A 194 2.19 -25.45 2.68
CA ASP A 194 1.14 -24.91 1.84
C ASP A 194 1.63 -24.90 0.38
N THR A 195 0.97 -25.62 -0.50
CA THR A 195 1.24 -25.61 -1.94
C THR A 195 0.21 -24.74 -2.63
N VAL A 196 0.65 -23.68 -3.30
CA VAL A 196 -0.21 -22.82 -4.11
C VAL A 196 -0.08 -23.21 -5.57
N THR A 197 -1.19 -23.65 -6.18
CA THR A 197 -1.28 -24.10 -7.56
C THR A 197 -2.08 -23.08 -8.38
N ASN A 198 -1.55 -22.70 -9.54
CA ASN A 198 -2.28 -21.96 -10.56
C ASN A 198 -3.20 -22.91 -11.32
N LEU A 199 -4.51 -22.82 -11.13
CA LEU A 199 -5.50 -23.66 -11.79
C LEU A 199 -5.85 -23.21 -13.22
N SER A 200 -5.32 -22.08 -13.69
CA SER A 200 -5.63 -21.52 -15.01
C SER A 200 -4.64 -21.96 -16.09
N ASP A 201 -5.03 -21.76 -17.35
CA ASP A 201 -4.20 -22.05 -18.54
C ASP A 201 -3.34 -20.84 -18.96
N ARG A 202 -3.16 -19.85 -18.08
CA ARG A 202 -2.32 -18.66 -18.28
C ARG A 202 -1.42 -18.42 -17.06
N PRO A 203 -0.28 -17.73 -17.21
CA PRO A 203 0.53 -17.33 -16.07
C PRO A 203 -0.30 -16.48 -15.10
N THR A 204 -0.12 -16.69 -13.81
CA THR A 204 -0.81 -15.96 -12.74
C THR A 204 0.20 -15.58 -11.66
N SER A 205 0.21 -14.34 -11.27
CA SER A 205 1.10 -13.86 -10.20
C SER A 205 0.46 -14.00 -8.83
N MET A 206 1.29 -14.28 -7.81
CA MET A 206 0.84 -14.48 -6.44
C MET A 206 1.82 -13.90 -5.41
N GLN A 207 1.33 -13.71 -4.20
CA GLN A 207 2.10 -13.32 -3.02
C GLN A 207 1.67 -14.15 -1.82
N MET A 208 2.59 -14.43 -0.89
CA MET A 208 2.32 -15.14 0.36
C MET A 208 3.11 -14.51 1.50
N LEU A 209 2.45 -14.31 2.63
CA LEU A 209 3.04 -13.94 3.91
C LEU A 209 2.36 -14.75 5.02
N TYR A 210 3.14 -15.25 5.94
CA TYR A 210 2.65 -15.91 7.15
C TYR A 210 2.75 -14.96 8.33
N HIS A 211 1.62 -14.41 8.77
CA HIS A 211 1.55 -13.52 9.92
C HIS A 211 1.47 -14.37 11.18
N VAL A 212 2.64 -14.66 11.80
CA VAL A 212 2.74 -15.54 12.97
C VAL A 212 2.76 -14.70 14.25
N ASN A 213 1.67 -14.72 15.01
CA ASN A 213 1.34 -13.76 16.05
C ASN A 213 1.49 -14.32 17.45
N PHE A 214 2.38 -13.74 18.24
CA PHE A 214 2.58 -14.14 19.62
C PHE A 214 2.24 -13.00 20.57
N GLY A 215 1.37 -13.30 21.52
CA GLY A 215 1.07 -12.46 22.69
C GLY A 215 1.56 -13.08 24.00
N PRO A 216 1.11 -12.57 25.14
CA PRO A 216 1.34 -13.22 26.43
C PRO A 216 0.80 -14.66 26.47
N PRO A 217 1.42 -15.62 27.19
CA PRO A 217 2.51 -15.42 28.16
C PRO A 217 3.94 -15.45 27.55
N LEU A 218 4.08 -15.73 26.26
CA LEU A 218 5.40 -15.81 25.62
C LEU A 218 6.00 -14.40 25.42
N LEU A 219 5.19 -13.47 24.93
CA LEU A 219 5.53 -12.06 24.80
C LEU A 219 5.34 -11.33 26.14
N GLY A 220 6.27 -10.43 26.47
CA GLY A 220 6.21 -9.58 27.66
C GLY A 220 7.46 -8.71 27.78
N ALA A 221 7.49 -7.82 28.76
CA ALA A 221 8.65 -6.96 29.02
C ALA A 221 9.91 -7.80 29.23
N GLY A 222 10.96 -7.48 28.42
CA GLY A 222 12.21 -8.24 28.42
C GLY A 222 12.21 -9.49 27.55
N ALA A 223 11.15 -9.77 26.79
CA ALA A 223 11.19 -10.74 25.71
C ALA A 223 12.07 -10.23 24.56
N GLU A 224 12.59 -11.14 23.74
CA GLU A 224 13.46 -10.78 22.62
C GLU A 224 13.27 -11.70 21.42
N VAL A 225 13.50 -11.17 20.23
CA VAL A 225 13.65 -11.94 19.00
C VAL A 225 15.13 -12.23 18.77
N VAL A 226 15.45 -13.49 18.45
CA VAL A 226 16.79 -13.95 18.08
C VAL A 226 16.70 -14.52 16.67
N ALA A 227 17.40 -13.90 15.74
CA ALA A 227 17.45 -14.34 14.35
C ALA A 227 18.82 -14.00 13.74
N PRO A 228 19.34 -14.80 12.80
CA PRO A 228 20.58 -14.53 12.08
C PRO A 228 20.33 -13.48 10.97
N ILE A 229 20.03 -12.25 11.38
CA ILE A 229 19.74 -11.14 10.47
C ILE A 229 20.96 -10.87 9.57
N ASP A 230 20.73 -10.80 8.27
CA ASP A 230 21.69 -10.27 7.31
C ASP A 230 21.57 -8.74 7.20
N GLU A 231 20.35 -8.28 6.96
CA GLU A 231 20.05 -6.87 6.79
C GLU A 231 18.67 -6.56 7.38
N ILE A 232 18.53 -5.43 8.08
CA ILE A 232 17.28 -4.98 8.67
C ILE A 232 17.07 -3.49 8.41
N VAL A 233 15.84 -3.14 8.01
CA VAL A 233 15.43 -1.81 7.58
C VAL A 233 14.13 -1.45 8.29
N PRO A 234 14.02 -0.29 8.94
CA PRO A 234 12.75 0.18 9.47
C PRO A 234 11.76 0.50 8.33
N ARG A 235 10.48 0.13 8.48
CA ARG A 235 9.45 0.40 7.47
C ARG A 235 9.23 1.90 7.26
N ASP A 236 9.27 2.67 8.35
CA ASP A 236 8.93 4.09 8.41
C ASP A 236 9.68 4.81 9.53
N ALA A 237 9.32 6.08 9.77
CA ALA A 237 9.95 6.90 10.79
C ALA A 237 9.68 6.42 12.23
N VAL A 238 8.52 5.79 12.47
CA VAL A 238 8.17 5.23 13.79
C VAL A 238 9.11 4.08 14.10
N ALA A 239 9.26 3.14 13.18
CA ALA A 239 10.17 2.00 13.30
C ALA A 239 11.63 2.44 13.35
N ALA A 240 12.01 3.53 12.64
CA ALA A 240 13.38 4.06 12.67
C ALA A 240 13.76 4.60 14.06
N ALA A 241 12.83 5.17 14.81
CA ALA A 241 13.09 5.66 16.17
C ALA A 241 13.47 4.53 17.15
N ASP A 242 12.93 3.32 16.93
CA ASP A 242 13.16 2.15 17.79
C ASP A 242 14.14 1.12 17.20
N ILE A 243 14.79 1.44 16.08
CA ILE A 243 15.67 0.49 15.37
C ILE A 243 16.83 -0.05 16.23
N ALA A 244 17.34 0.72 17.18
CA ALA A 244 18.41 0.27 18.08
C ALA A 244 17.98 -0.87 19.01
N THR A 245 16.67 -1.02 19.23
CA THR A 245 16.07 -2.05 20.08
C THR A 245 15.06 -2.92 19.32
N TRP A 246 15.25 -3.04 18.01
CA TRP A 246 14.33 -3.76 17.11
C TRP A 246 13.93 -5.14 17.62
N ASN A 247 14.84 -5.85 18.27
CA ASN A 247 14.67 -7.22 18.73
C ASN A 247 14.18 -7.36 20.17
N ARG A 248 13.90 -6.26 20.89
CA ARG A 248 13.48 -6.29 22.32
C ARG A 248 12.08 -5.75 22.48
N TYR A 249 11.42 -6.19 23.54
CA TYR A 249 10.07 -5.79 23.88
C TYR A 249 10.02 -5.12 25.25
N ASP A 250 9.30 -4.00 25.30
CA ASP A 250 8.96 -3.30 26.53
C ASP A 250 7.64 -3.82 27.11
N ALA A 251 7.28 -3.34 28.30
CA ALA A 251 5.95 -3.52 28.85
C ALA A 251 4.88 -2.83 27.96
N PRO A 252 3.64 -3.36 27.94
CA PRO A 252 2.53 -2.72 27.24
C PRO A 252 2.39 -1.25 27.63
N ARG A 253 2.27 -0.35 26.63
CA ARG A 253 2.11 1.08 26.84
C ARG A 253 0.97 1.64 25.99
N PRO A 254 -0.17 2.03 26.61
CA PRO A 254 -1.30 2.61 25.86
C PRO A 254 -0.87 3.80 24.99
N GLY A 255 -1.37 3.82 23.74
CA GLY A 255 -1.07 4.88 22.78
C GLY A 255 0.30 4.78 22.09
N ARG A 256 1.12 3.76 22.36
CA ARG A 256 2.34 3.51 21.58
C ARG A 256 1.93 3.05 20.17
N PRO A 257 2.43 3.70 19.11
CA PRO A 257 2.19 3.25 17.74
C PRO A 257 2.88 1.92 17.49
N GLU A 258 2.40 1.18 16.48
CA GLU A 258 3.06 -0.03 15.99
C GLU A 258 4.39 0.32 15.32
N ASP A 259 5.36 -0.59 15.43
CA ASP A 259 6.59 -0.54 14.66
C ASP A 259 6.76 -1.80 13.81
N CYS A 260 7.29 -1.63 12.59
CA CYS A 260 7.54 -2.74 11.68
C CYS A 260 8.91 -2.60 11.04
N HIS A 261 9.64 -3.71 11.04
CA HIS A 261 10.97 -3.78 10.45
C HIS A 261 11.02 -4.86 9.37
N TYR A 262 11.59 -4.55 8.23
CA TYR A 262 11.81 -5.49 7.14
C TYR A 262 13.21 -6.06 7.23
N ALA A 263 13.37 -7.37 7.12
CA ALA A 263 14.65 -8.02 7.25
C ALA A 263 14.88 -9.12 6.21
N ARG A 264 16.14 -9.41 5.97
CA ARG A 264 16.62 -10.64 5.35
C ARG A 264 17.31 -11.48 6.39
N ILE A 265 16.96 -12.75 6.43
CA ILE A 265 17.49 -13.74 7.36
C ILE A 265 18.52 -14.58 6.63
N ARG A 266 19.70 -14.80 7.21
CA ARG A 266 20.69 -15.74 6.69
C ARG A 266 20.20 -17.16 6.91
N PRO A 267 20.00 -17.94 5.85
CA PRO A 267 19.60 -19.33 5.99
C PRO A 267 20.81 -20.22 6.36
N ARG A 268 20.53 -21.41 6.79
CA ARG A 268 21.48 -22.52 6.83
C ARG A 268 21.77 -23.01 5.40
N ASP A 269 22.78 -23.88 5.25
CA ASP A 269 23.20 -24.43 3.96
C ASP A 269 22.08 -25.23 3.25
N ASP A 270 21.12 -25.77 4.01
CA ASP A 270 19.94 -26.48 3.47
C ASP A 270 18.80 -25.54 3.02
N GLY A 271 18.97 -24.24 3.17
CA GLY A 271 17.98 -23.22 2.87
C GLY A 271 16.99 -22.94 4.00
N THR A 272 17.10 -23.60 5.14
CA THR A 272 16.22 -23.35 6.29
C THR A 272 16.65 -22.07 7.02
N ALA A 273 15.70 -21.14 7.16
CA ALA A 273 15.80 -19.97 8.04
C ALA A 273 15.05 -20.23 9.35
N ALA A 274 15.47 -19.58 10.43
CA ALA A 274 14.80 -19.67 11.72
C ALA A 274 14.92 -18.39 12.54
N ALA A 275 13.89 -18.14 13.37
CA ALA A 275 13.85 -17.11 14.39
C ALA A 275 13.30 -17.68 15.71
N LEU A 276 13.78 -17.16 16.84
CA LEU A 276 13.22 -17.47 18.15
C LEU A 276 12.53 -16.23 18.71
N LEU A 277 11.35 -16.41 19.28
CA LEU A 277 10.81 -15.48 20.26
C LEU A 277 11.11 -16.06 21.64
N VAL A 278 11.99 -15.41 22.39
CA VAL A 278 12.45 -15.84 23.71
C VAL A 278 11.69 -15.06 24.77
N ALA A 279 10.99 -15.75 25.65
CA ALA A 279 10.32 -15.12 26.79
C ALA A 279 11.34 -14.50 27.77
N ALA A 280 10.89 -13.50 28.51
CA ALA A 280 11.72 -12.79 29.50
C ALA A 280 12.47 -13.74 30.42
N GLY A 281 13.79 -13.49 30.57
CA GLY A 281 14.66 -14.32 31.38
C GLY A 281 14.96 -15.71 30.84
N GLY A 282 14.67 -15.97 29.55
CA GLY A 282 14.98 -17.24 28.90
C GLY A 282 14.17 -18.45 29.41
N LYS A 283 13.02 -18.21 30.02
CA LYS A 283 12.18 -19.26 30.62
C LYS A 283 11.67 -20.29 29.61
N GLN A 284 11.50 -19.90 28.39
CA GLN A 284 11.10 -20.70 27.22
C GLN A 284 11.23 -19.87 25.94
N ALA A 285 11.09 -20.52 24.79
CA ALA A 285 10.99 -19.83 23.52
C ALA A 285 10.05 -20.57 22.55
N ALA A 286 9.56 -19.85 21.52
CA ALA A 286 9.00 -20.44 20.31
C ALA A 286 10.03 -20.29 19.19
N ARG A 287 10.31 -21.39 18.47
CA ARG A 287 11.17 -21.41 17.30
C ARG A 287 10.30 -21.49 16.04
N LEU A 288 10.29 -20.43 15.25
CA LEU A 288 9.73 -20.42 13.91
C LEU A 288 10.82 -20.80 12.92
N SER A 289 10.56 -21.78 12.05
CA SER A 289 11.49 -22.19 10.97
C SER A 289 10.73 -22.24 9.65
N TRP A 290 11.42 -21.87 8.55
CA TRP A 290 10.83 -21.85 7.21
C TRP A 290 11.86 -22.07 6.09
N ASP A 291 11.41 -22.38 4.87
CA ASP A 291 12.24 -22.45 3.68
C ASP A 291 12.44 -21.04 3.09
N SER A 292 13.63 -20.48 3.24
CA SER A 292 13.96 -19.13 2.76
C SER A 292 14.07 -19.03 1.23
N ARG A 293 14.18 -20.16 0.52
CA ARG A 293 14.22 -20.17 -0.95
C ARG A 293 12.88 -19.75 -1.55
N THR A 294 11.80 -20.02 -0.83
CA THR A 294 10.44 -19.64 -1.24
C THR A 294 9.88 -18.47 -0.44
N LEU A 295 10.41 -18.21 0.76
CA LEU A 295 10.05 -17.10 1.64
C LEU A 295 11.32 -16.28 1.99
N PRO A 296 11.89 -15.51 1.03
CA PRO A 296 13.16 -14.81 1.20
C PRO A 296 13.08 -13.53 2.02
N CYS A 297 11.88 -13.02 2.27
CA CYS A 297 11.63 -11.80 3.03
C CYS A 297 11.09 -12.14 4.42
N PHE A 298 11.36 -11.25 5.37
CA PHE A 298 10.90 -11.37 6.74
C PHE A 298 10.46 -9.99 7.24
N ALA A 299 9.27 -9.90 7.81
CA ALA A 299 8.85 -8.71 8.54
C ALA A 299 8.76 -9.04 10.04
N LEU A 300 9.20 -8.11 10.85
CA LEU A 300 9.03 -8.12 12.30
C LEU A 300 8.08 -6.97 12.65
N TRP A 301 6.84 -7.32 12.93
CA TRP A 301 5.81 -6.38 13.36
C TRP A 301 5.66 -6.41 14.87
N LYS A 302 5.59 -5.24 15.51
CA LYS A 302 5.53 -5.09 16.97
C LYS A 302 4.39 -4.14 17.31
N GLN A 303 3.33 -4.66 17.94
CA GLN A 303 2.28 -3.86 18.55
C GLN A 303 2.45 -3.91 20.06
N GLN A 304 3.07 -2.88 20.60
CA GLN A 304 3.38 -2.73 22.04
C GLN A 304 2.45 -1.72 22.73
N GLY A 305 1.24 -1.55 22.20
CA GLY A 305 0.15 -0.79 22.82
C GLY A 305 -0.31 -1.38 24.14
N GLY A 306 -1.47 -0.93 24.66
CA GLY A 306 -2.06 -1.50 25.88
C GLY A 306 -2.46 -2.96 25.68
N GLU A 307 -2.53 -3.75 26.77
CA GLU A 307 -2.98 -5.15 26.69
C GLU A 307 -4.39 -5.27 26.09
N ALA A 308 -5.28 -4.35 26.45
CA ALA A 308 -6.64 -4.30 25.91
C ALA A 308 -6.69 -3.90 24.43
N ASP A 309 -5.64 -3.25 23.93
CA ASP A 309 -5.46 -2.83 22.54
C ASP A 309 -4.78 -3.91 21.69
N GLY A 310 -4.43 -5.05 22.30
CA GLY A 310 -3.82 -6.19 21.63
C GLY A 310 -2.29 -6.15 21.61
N TYR A 311 -1.66 -6.34 22.80
CA TYR A 311 -0.20 -6.47 22.93
C TYR A 311 0.28 -7.77 22.24
N VAL A 312 0.98 -7.62 21.09
CA VAL A 312 1.32 -8.72 20.18
C VAL A 312 2.53 -8.42 19.33
N THR A 313 3.20 -9.45 18.84
CA THR A 313 4.24 -9.35 17.80
C THR A 313 3.99 -10.34 16.67
N GLY A 314 4.25 -9.93 15.42
CA GLY A 314 4.26 -10.78 14.22
C GLY A 314 5.69 -11.14 13.81
N LEU A 315 5.95 -12.43 13.62
CA LEU A 315 7.15 -12.95 12.96
C LEU A 315 6.70 -13.44 11.58
N GLU A 316 7.10 -12.76 10.50
CA GLU A 316 6.39 -12.84 9.23
C GLU A 316 7.29 -13.22 8.04
N PRO A 317 7.60 -14.51 7.84
CA PRO A 317 8.25 -14.97 6.62
C PRO A 317 7.32 -14.80 5.42
N ALA A 318 7.87 -14.28 4.28
CA ALA A 318 7.07 -13.91 3.13
C ALA A 318 7.82 -14.01 1.79
N THR A 319 7.06 -14.05 0.69
CA THR A 319 7.61 -13.94 -0.68
C THR A 319 8.15 -12.55 -0.99
N ASN A 320 7.62 -11.53 -0.34
CA ASN A 320 7.91 -10.11 -0.51
C ASN A 320 7.67 -9.36 0.81
N PHE A 321 8.10 -8.12 0.92
CA PHE A 321 7.73 -7.30 2.08
C PHE A 321 6.25 -6.88 2.02
N PRO A 322 5.57 -6.66 3.15
CA PRO A 322 4.13 -6.34 3.19
C PRO A 322 3.81 -4.90 2.78
N ASN A 323 4.44 -4.41 1.74
CA ASN A 323 4.07 -3.16 1.07
C ASN A 323 2.84 -3.36 0.15
N SER A 324 2.36 -2.29 -0.47
CA SER A 324 1.34 -2.43 -1.52
C SER A 324 1.85 -3.32 -2.65
N ARG A 325 0.95 -4.08 -3.26
CA ARG A 325 1.32 -5.03 -4.32
C ARG A 325 1.98 -4.32 -5.51
N SER A 326 1.48 -3.16 -5.92
CA SER A 326 2.07 -2.37 -7.02
C SER A 326 3.53 -1.99 -6.73
N PHE A 327 3.87 -1.62 -5.50
CA PHE A 327 5.25 -1.37 -5.11
C PHE A 327 6.10 -2.65 -5.23
N GLU A 328 5.62 -3.79 -4.74
CA GLU A 328 6.35 -5.05 -4.80
C GLU A 328 6.53 -5.58 -6.24
N GLU A 329 5.57 -5.32 -7.13
CA GLU A 329 5.71 -5.58 -8.57
C GLU A 329 6.85 -4.77 -9.20
N LEU A 330 6.95 -3.49 -8.88
CA LEU A 330 8.06 -2.62 -9.32
C LEU A 330 9.42 -3.10 -8.81
N GLN A 331 9.46 -3.73 -7.64
CA GLN A 331 10.69 -4.29 -7.07
C GLN A 331 11.00 -5.70 -7.57
N GLY A 332 10.17 -6.28 -8.45
CA GLY A 332 10.36 -7.64 -8.99
C GLY A 332 10.15 -8.75 -7.96
N ARG A 333 9.44 -8.50 -6.84
CA ARG A 333 9.23 -9.46 -5.76
C ARG A 333 7.88 -10.17 -5.78
N VAL A 334 7.11 -10.05 -6.85
CA VAL A 334 5.86 -10.79 -7.03
C VAL A 334 6.13 -12.09 -7.77
N VAL A 335 5.75 -13.22 -7.18
CA VAL A 335 5.95 -14.55 -7.76
C VAL A 335 5.00 -14.77 -8.92
N THR A 336 5.49 -15.26 -10.06
CA THR A 336 4.67 -15.66 -11.21
C THR A 336 4.68 -17.18 -11.35
N LEU A 337 3.49 -17.78 -11.30
CA LEU A 337 3.30 -19.22 -11.56
C LEU A 337 2.91 -19.42 -13.03
N PRO A 338 3.59 -20.32 -13.77
CA PRO A 338 3.17 -20.69 -15.12
C PRO A 338 1.79 -21.35 -15.10
N PRO A 339 1.17 -21.57 -16.26
CA PRO A 339 -0.06 -22.37 -16.35
C PRO A 339 0.11 -23.72 -15.65
N ARG A 340 -0.81 -24.05 -14.75
CA ARG A 340 -0.78 -25.29 -13.94
C ARG A 340 0.46 -25.44 -13.04
N GLY A 341 1.30 -24.41 -12.93
CA GLY A 341 2.48 -24.41 -12.06
C GLY A 341 2.11 -24.23 -10.59
N GLU A 342 3.04 -24.59 -9.73
CA GLU A 342 2.86 -24.53 -8.28
C GLU A 342 4.13 -24.08 -7.55
N ILE A 343 3.95 -23.63 -6.32
CA ILE A 343 5.02 -23.32 -5.37
C ILE A 343 4.63 -23.86 -3.99
N THR A 344 5.59 -24.42 -3.27
CA THR A 344 5.36 -24.97 -1.92
C THR A 344 6.14 -24.17 -0.87
N PHE A 345 5.47 -23.82 0.20
CA PHE A 345 6.02 -23.18 1.38
C PHE A 345 6.04 -24.16 2.54
N SER A 346 7.14 -24.21 3.30
CA SER A 346 7.30 -25.12 4.42
C SER A 346 7.64 -24.33 5.67
N LEU A 347 6.88 -24.53 6.74
CA LEU A 347 7.07 -23.82 8.02
C LEU A 347 6.86 -24.77 9.20
N SER A 348 7.43 -24.39 10.35
CA SER A 348 7.13 -25.02 11.63
C SER A 348 7.31 -24.06 12.80
N ILE A 349 6.54 -24.31 13.87
CA ILE A 349 6.70 -23.66 15.17
C ILE A 349 6.96 -24.74 16.21
N ASP A 350 8.05 -24.63 16.98
CA ASP A 350 8.46 -25.58 18.00
C ASP A 350 8.63 -24.91 19.35
N HIS A 351 8.20 -25.59 20.41
CA HIS A 351 8.46 -25.20 21.78
C HIS A 351 9.90 -25.49 22.16
N VAL A 352 10.57 -24.49 22.70
CA VAL A 352 11.93 -24.63 23.26
C VAL A 352 11.84 -24.42 24.77
N PRO A 353 12.04 -25.47 25.59
CA PRO A 353 12.00 -25.35 27.04
C PRO A 353 13.23 -24.55 27.56
N GLY A 354 13.07 -23.87 28.71
CA GLY A 354 14.07 -22.98 29.28
C GLY A 354 15.52 -23.52 29.27
N PRO A 355 15.75 -24.75 29.74
CA PRO A 355 17.13 -25.32 29.72
C PRO A 355 17.76 -25.42 28.33
N SER A 356 16.94 -25.49 27.27
CA SER A 356 17.39 -25.60 25.87
C SER A 356 17.50 -24.28 25.14
N VAL A 357 17.04 -23.16 25.73
CA VAL A 357 16.99 -21.86 25.06
C VAL A 357 18.39 -21.38 24.62
N ALA A 358 19.40 -21.54 25.46
CA ALA A 358 20.76 -21.13 25.12
C ALA A 358 21.30 -21.91 23.91
N VAL A 359 21.12 -23.22 23.89
CA VAL A 359 21.52 -24.09 22.77
C VAL A 359 20.75 -23.72 21.48
N ALA A 360 19.45 -23.55 21.58
CA ALA A 360 18.62 -23.15 20.42
C ALA A 360 19.01 -21.77 19.87
N ARG A 361 19.40 -20.82 20.73
CA ARG A 361 19.97 -19.53 20.36
C ARG A 361 21.24 -19.68 19.54
N ASP A 362 22.20 -20.48 20.05
CA ASP A 362 23.45 -20.71 19.36
C ASP A 362 23.26 -21.41 18.01
N GLU A 363 22.34 -22.39 17.95
CA GLU A 363 21.94 -23.06 16.70
C GLU A 363 21.35 -22.12 15.67
N VAL A 364 20.50 -21.18 16.10
CA VAL A 364 19.87 -20.20 15.18
C VAL A 364 20.91 -19.21 14.69
N LEU A 365 21.76 -18.69 15.61
CA LEU A 365 22.77 -17.69 15.25
C LEU A 365 23.96 -18.28 14.49
N ALA A 366 24.18 -19.60 14.50
CA ALA A 366 25.23 -20.24 13.72
C ALA A 366 25.16 -19.90 12.22
N ALA A 367 23.98 -19.72 11.67
CA ALA A 367 23.80 -19.29 10.27
C ALA A 367 24.38 -17.88 9.98
N ALA A 368 24.57 -17.05 11.00
CA ALA A 368 25.24 -15.75 10.85
C ALA A 368 26.75 -15.85 10.69
N ALA A 369 27.36 -17.02 10.97
CA ALA A 369 28.81 -17.26 10.90
C ALA A 369 29.66 -16.17 11.60
N GLY A 370 29.17 -15.62 12.71
CA GLY A 370 29.79 -14.53 13.46
C GLY A 370 29.71 -13.13 12.82
N GLN A 371 29.01 -12.99 11.71
CA GLN A 371 28.84 -11.69 11.04
C GLN A 371 27.71 -10.88 11.73
N ALA A 372 27.99 -9.61 12.01
CA ALA A 372 26.99 -8.69 12.53
C ALA A 372 25.92 -8.36 11.46
N PRO A 373 24.67 -8.10 11.87
CA PRO A 373 23.66 -7.62 10.96
C PRO A 373 23.98 -6.22 10.42
N ARG A 374 23.60 -5.96 9.17
CA ARG A 374 23.54 -4.60 8.63
C ARG A 374 22.25 -3.95 9.08
N VAL A 375 22.35 -3.04 10.03
CA VAL A 375 21.20 -2.32 10.59
C VAL A 375 21.15 -0.93 9.97
N HIS A 376 20.07 -0.63 9.24
CA HIS A 376 19.83 0.70 8.68
C HIS A 376 19.08 1.56 9.68
N ALA A 377 19.63 2.76 9.94
CA ALA A 377 18.96 3.72 10.83
C ALA A 377 17.65 4.28 10.24
N GLU A 378 17.49 4.17 8.91
CA GLU A 378 16.44 4.80 8.14
C GLU A 378 15.83 3.85 7.12
N PRO A 379 14.56 4.07 6.70
CA PRO A 379 13.95 3.37 5.57
C PRO A 379 14.87 3.36 4.35
N GLN A 380 14.95 2.24 3.65
CA GLN A 380 15.81 2.06 2.49
C GLN A 380 14.99 1.92 1.19
N LEU A 381 15.57 2.44 0.11
CA LEU A 381 15.00 2.31 -1.21
C LEU A 381 14.90 0.85 -1.66
N GLY A 382 13.81 0.55 -2.36
CA GLY A 382 13.53 -0.82 -2.78
C GLY A 382 13.00 -1.70 -1.65
N TRP A 383 13.08 -1.27 -0.38
CA TRP A 383 12.53 -2.00 0.76
C TRP A 383 11.16 -1.49 1.17
N THR A 384 10.97 -0.18 1.16
CA THR A 384 9.75 0.46 1.64
C THR A 384 9.40 1.71 0.83
N PRO A 385 8.10 1.99 0.59
CA PRO A 385 7.68 3.25 -0.02
C PRO A 385 8.08 4.50 0.78
N ALA A 386 8.19 4.40 2.10
CA ALA A 386 8.63 5.50 2.95
C ALA A 386 10.05 5.99 2.63
N ALA A 387 10.93 5.11 2.14
CA ALA A 387 12.26 5.49 1.68
C ALA A 387 12.23 6.35 0.42
N VAL A 388 11.23 6.18 -0.44
CA VAL A 388 11.04 7.01 -1.64
C VAL A 388 10.75 8.45 -1.23
N ALA A 389 9.88 8.66 -0.25
CA ALA A 389 9.59 9.98 0.29
C ALA A 389 10.83 10.64 0.92
N ARG A 390 11.69 9.87 1.61
CA ARG A 390 12.94 10.36 2.24
C ARG A 390 14.11 10.52 1.28
N ALA A 391 14.22 9.69 0.28
CA ALA A 391 15.30 9.81 -0.70
C ALA A 391 15.22 11.10 -1.50
N VAL A 392 14.01 11.61 -1.74
CA VAL A 392 13.78 12.96 -2.29
C VAL A 392 14.35 14.04 -1.36
N ILE A 393 14.44 13.78 -0.06
CA ILE A 393 14.96 14.72 0.96
C ILE A 393 16.48 14.78 1.00
N LEU A 394 17.17 13.63 1.01
CA LEU A 394 18.65 13.59 1.11
C LEU A 394 19.36 14.14 -0.12
N MET A 395 18.73 14.04 -1.28
CA MET A 395 19.37 14.38 -2.55
C MET A 395 19.62 15.83 -2.76
N PHE A 396 18.85 16.70 -2.10
CA PHE A 396 18.96 18.13 -2.29
C PHE A 396 19.67 18.86 -1.12
N SER A 397 20.00 18.15 -0.04
CA SER A 397 20.75 18.70 1.10
C SER A 397 22.21 19.03 0.79
N LEU A 398 22.78 18.48 -0.27
CA LEU A 398 24.18 18.74 -0.69
C LEU A 398 24.34 20.04 -1.51
N ALA A 399 23.26 20.69 -1.90
CA ALA A 399 23.28 21.94 -2.67
C ALA A 399 22.92 23.19 -1.84
N ALA A 400 22.65 23.07 -0.56
CA ALA A 400 22.24 24.19 0.30
C ALA A 400 23.44 25.00 0.77
N GLY A 401 23.75 26.04 0.02
CA GLY A 401 24.42 27.26 0.55
C GLY A 401 23.44 27.97 1.48
N SER A 402 23.90 28.22 2.70
CA SER A 402 23.20 28.90 3.79
C SER A 402 22.38 30.13 3.39
N SER A 403 21.12 30.24 3.84
CA SER A 403 20.59 31.48 4.41
C SER A 403 19.08 31.45 4.64
N GLY A 404 18.60 32.07 5.69
CA GLY A 404 17.24 32.55 5.91
C GLY A 404 16.39 31.68 6.81
N THR A 405 16.10 32.16 8.01
CA THR A 405 15.26 31.54 9.04
C THR A 405 13.77 31.90 8.85
N THR A 406 13.23 31.67 7.67
CA THR A 406 11.77 31.74 7.49
C THR A 406 11.20 30.35 7.46
N VAL A 407 10.11 30.16 8.18
CA VAL A 407 9.43 28.89 8.37
C VAL A 407 8.08 29.01 7.66
N ALA A 408 7.80 28.12 6.73
CA ALA A 408 6.49 28.03 6.09
C ALA A 408 5.40 27.78 7.13
N GLU A 409 4.28 28.47 6.99
CA GLU A 409 3.13 28.29 7.87
C GLU A 409 2.26 27.15 7.37
N GLN A 410 1.96 26.22 8.27
CA GLN A 410 0.98 25.15 8.05
C GLN A 410 -0.05 25.16 9.18
N THR A 411 -1.32 24.99 8.84
CA THR A 411 -2.38 24.67 9.80
C THR A 411 -2.72 23.19 9.72
N GLY A 412 -3.08 22.55 10.82
CA GLY A 412 -3.34 21.10 10.86
C GLY A 412 -2.06 20.26 10.95
N PRO A 413 -2.11 18.95 10.67
CA PRO A 413 -0.96 18.06 10.75
C PRO A 413 0.18 18.49 9.83
N PRO A 414 1.43 18.60 10.33
CA PRO A 414 2.56 19.05 9.51
C PRO A 414 2.85 18.07 8.37
N ARG A 415 3.00 18.58 7.15
CA ARG A 415 3.26 17.79 5.94
C ARG A 415 4.44 18.34 5.18
N ARG A 416 5.12 17.45 4.45
CA ARG A 416 6.13 17.88 3.48
C ARG A 416 5.46 18.34 2.20
N VAL A 417 5.95 19.45 1.65
CA VAL A 417 5.44 20.05 0.41
C VAL A 417 6.58 20.20 -0.58
N ILE A 418 6.43 19.67 -1.79
CA ILE A 418 7.29 19.98 -2.95
C ILE A 418 6.44 20.87 -3.85
N ALA A 419 6.88 22.10 -4.10
CA ALA A 419 6.11 23.03 -4.90
C ALA A 419 7.01 23.86 -5.81
N ALA A 420 6.40 24.45 -6.81
CA ALA A 420 7.09 25.34 -7.72
C ALA A 420 6.33 26.64 -7.90
N ASP A 421 7.08 27.73 -8.05
CA ASP A 421 6.57 29.07 -8.30
C ASP A 421 7.13 29.63 -9.59
N ASP A 422 6.25 30.07 -10.47
CA ASP A 422 6.61 30.59 -11.79
C ASP A 422 7.15 32.02 -11.73
N SER A 423 6.66 32.85 -10.82
CA SER A 423 7.12 34.24 -10.66
C SER A 423 8.54 34.33 -10.08
N ARG A 424 8.90 33.45 -9.16
CA ARG A 424 10.24 33.37 -8.56
C ARG A 424 11.16 32.37 -9.26
N ARG A 425 10.66 31.67 -10.25
CA ARG A 425 11.41 30.64 -10.98
C ARG A 425 12.06 29.63 -10.03
N THR A 426 11.26 29.13 -9.09
CA THR A 426 11.74 28.31 -7.99
C THR A 426 10.98 26.99 -7.92
N LEU A 427 11.74 25.91 -7.75
CA LEU A 427 11.24 24.60 -7.32
C LEU A 427 11.91 24.30 -5.97
N ALA A 428 11.12 23.96 -4.94
CA ALA A 428 11.63 23.70 -3.60
C ALA A 428 10.85 22.63 -2.87
N ALA A 429 11.47 21.98 -1.88
CA ALA A 429 10.82 21.15 -0.89
C ALA A 429 10.88 21.81 0.50
N ILE A 430 9.75 21.75 1.18
CA ILE A 430 9.54 22.26 2.53
C ILE A 430 9.29 21.07 3.45
N ALA A 431 10.08 20.99 4.52
CA ALA A 431 9.93 19.98 5.56
C ALA A 431 8.63 20.13 6.34
N PRO A 432 8.18 19.10 7.09
CA PRO A 432 7.03 19.23 7.97
C PRO A 432 7.18 20.32 9.05
N ASP A 433 8.42 20.62 9.47
CA ASP A 433 8.72 21.72 10.40
C ASP A 433 8.72 23.11 9.73
N GLY A 434 8.35 23.20 8.46
CA GLY A 434 8.23 24.43 7.68
C GLY A 434 9.55 24.95 7.08
N LYS A 435 10.69 24.28 7.32
CA LYS A 435 11.98 24.72 6.78
C LYS A 435 12.17 24.27 5.33
N VAL A 436 12.88 25.07 4.56
CA VAL A 436 13.32 24.70 3.21
C VAL A 436 14.35 23.59 3.31
N GLU A 437 14.03 22.40 2.79
CA GLU A 437 14.95 21.26 2.71
C GLU A 437 15.93 21.43 1.54
N TRP A 438 15.40 21.84 0.42
CA TRP A 438 16.20 22.17 -0.76
C TRP A 438 15.45 23.15 -1.67
N LYS A 439 16.19 23.85 -2.49
CA LYS A 439 15.68 24.83 -3.44
C LYS A 439 16.57 24.87 -4.67
N ARG A 440 15.96 24.92 -5.85
CA ARG A 440 16.67 25.11 -7.12
C ARG A 440 15.96 26.15 -7.97
N ALA A 441 16.75 26.81 -8.85
CA ALA A 441 16.17 27.59 -9.93
C ALA A 441 15.52 26.65 -10.95
N ASN A 442 14.36 27.04 -11.47
CA ASN A 442 13.61 26.31 -12.49
C ASN A 442 13.08 27.29 -13.53
N GLY A 443 12.81 26.83 -14.76
CA GLY A 443 12.09 27.61 -15.74
C GLY A 443 10.61 27.78 -15.42
N ALA A 444 9.79 28.15 -16.39
CA ALA A 444 8.32 28.10 -16.24
C ALA A 444 7.87 26.70 -15.90
N ILE A 445 6.87 26.56 -15.02
CA ILE A 445 6.40 25.28 -14.52
C ILE A 445 4.90 25.31 -14.20
N HIS A 446 4.15 24.44 -14.85
CA HIS A 446 2.70 24.28 -14.67
C HIS A 446 2.28 22.85 -14.30
N ASP A 447 3.21 21.89 -14.34
CA ASP A 447 2.98 20.52 -13.91
C ASP A 447 4.21 19.92 -13.24
N LEU A 448 3.96 19.03 -12.27
CA LEU A 448 4.98 18.44 -11.41
C LEU A 448 4.48 17.10 -10.89
N HIS A 449 5.28 16.04 -11.07
CA HIS A 449 4.96 14.71 -10.54
C HIS A 449 6.13 14.13 -9.77
N LEU A 450 5.85 13.53 -8.63
CA LEU A 450 6.76 12.64 -7.95
C LEU A 450 6.53 11.22 -8.46
N LEU A 451 7.54 10.64 -9.09
CA LEU A 451 7.51 9.28 -9.62
C LEU A 451 7.80 8.24 -8.52
N PRO A 452 7.35 6.99 -8.67
CA PRO A 452 7.52 5.92 -7.67
C PRO A 452 8.98 5.68 -7.26
N GLU A 453 9.92 5.92 -8.18
CA GLU A 453 11.37 5.80 -7.93
C GLU A 453 11.93 6.97 -7.12
N GLY A 454 11.12 7.96 -6.76
CA GLY A 454 11.54 9.20 -6.11
C GLY A 454 12.12 10.24 -7.06
N HIS A 455 12.05 10.02 -8.35
CA HIS A 455 12.39 11.02 -9.37
C HIS A 455 11.30 12.08 -9.47
N LEU A 456 11.67 13.27 -9.91
CA LEU A 456 10.71 14.32 -10.23
C LEU A 456 10.55 14.45 -11.72
N LEU A 457 9.34 14.30 -12.22
CA LEU A 457 9.00 14.67 -13.60
C LEU A 457 8.46 16.10 -13.58
N ILE A 458 9.15 17.01 -14.25
CA ILE A 458 8.92 18.45 -14.16
C ILE A 458 8.90 19.10 -15.53
N GLN A 459 8.20 20.23 -15.63
CA GLN A 459 8.43 21.20 -16.70
C GLN A 459 9.60 22.12 -16.30
N ASP A 460 10.50 22.43 -17.25
CA ASP A 460 11.61 23.39 -17.08
C ASP A 460 11.67 24.35 -18.26
N GLY A 461 10.97 25.45 -18.16
CA GLY A 461 10.70 26.37 -19.26
C GLY A 461 9.48 25.94 -20.06
N TRP A 462 9.21 26.66 -21.16
CA TRP A 462 7.95 26.50 -21.90
C TRP A 462 7.90 25.24 -22.77
N THR A 463 9.04 24.66 -23.12
CA THR A 463 9.08 23.57 -24.12
C THR A 463 9.63 22.24 -23.57
N ARG A 464 10.27 22.25 -22.40
CA ARG A 464 11.03 21.10 -21.91
C ARG A 464 10.33 20.39 -20.77
N VAL A 465 10.33 19.06 -20.84
CA VAL A 465 9.97 18.16 -19.76
C VAL A 465 11.20 17.37 -19.35
N LEU A 466 11.53 17.38 -18.07
CA LEU A 466 12.69 16.69 -17.50
C LEU A 466 12.23 15.65 -16.49
N GLU A 467 12.90 14.51 -16.48
CA GLU A 467 12.92 13.62 -15.32
C GLU A 467 14.24 13.85 -14.58
N LEU A 468 14.15 14.30 -13.35
CA LEU A 468 15.30 14.47 -12.47
C LEU A 468 15.41 13.24 -11.59
N ASP A 469 16.62 12.67 -11.50
CA ASP A 469 16.92 11.65 -10.52
C ASP A 469 16.94 12.26 -9.10
N ARG A 470 17.29 11.44 -8.16
CA ARG A 470 17.33 11.80 -6.74
C ARG A 470 18.41 12.82 -6.39
N ASP A 471 19.43 12.97 -7.23
CA ASP A 471 20.48 13.98 -7.09
C ASP A 471 20.15 15.29 -7.82
N GLY A 472 18.90 15.38 -8.34
CA GLY A 472 18.42 16.53 -9.14
C GLY A 472 19.05 16.62 -10.53
N LYS A 473 19.69 15.52 -10.99
CA LYS A 473 20.32 15.45 -12.30
C LYS A 473 19.32 14.96 -13.34
N PRO A 474 19.22 15.58 -14.52
CA PRO A 474 18.39 15.10 -15.60
C PRO A 474 18.80 13.69 -16.07
N VAL A 475 17.87 12.74 -16.05
CA VAL A 475 18.05 11.36 -16.53
C VAL A 475 17.19 11.05 -17.75
N TRP A 476 16.22 11.90 -18.05
CA TRP A 476 15.42 11.88 -19.27
C TRP A 476 14.97 13.31 -19.60
N GLU A 477 14.83 13.58 -20.87
CA GLU A 477 14.41 14.89 -21.37
C GLU A 477 13.58 14.74 -22.65
N TYR A 478 12.59 15.62 -22.79
CA TYR A 478 11.86 15.87 -24.02
C TYR A 478 11.75 17.37 -24.26
N ASP A 479 12.18 17.84 -25.43
CA ASP A 479 12.01 19.23 -25.87
C ASP A 479 10.97 19.28 -26.99
N ALA A 480 9.79 19.82 -26.70
CA ALA A 480 8.70 19.96 -27.66
C ALA A 480 9.05 20.93 -28.83
N ALA A 481 10.01 21.85 -28.66
CA ALA A 481 10.43 22.73 -29.71
C ALA A 481 11.33 22.06 -30.79
N ALA A 482 11.73 20.80 -30.54
CA ALA A 482 12.51 20.00 -31.48
C ALA A 482 11.62 19.24 -32.50
N GLY A 483 12.26 18.55 -33.42
CA GLY A 483 11.59 17.65 -34.38
C GLY A 483 10.55 18.36 -35.24
N ASP A 484 9.33 17.85 -35.30
CA ASP A 484 8.24 18.36 -36.14
C ASP A 484 7.77 19.78 -35.79
N ASN A 485 8.11 20.26 -34.60
CA ASN A 485 7.76 21.61 -34.15
C ASN A 485 8.89 22.62 -34.35
N ALA A 486 10.04 22.22 -34.93
CA ALA A 486 11.18 23.12 -35.12
C ALA A 486 10.76 24.41 -35.86
N GLY A 487 10.99 25.55 -35.21
CA GLY A 487 10.62 26.86 -35.72
C GLY A 487 9.13 27.22 -35.64
N LYS A 488 8.30 26.41 -34.99
CA LYS A 488 6.89 26.69 -34.75
C LYS A 488 6.66 27.02 -33.26
N PRO A 489 5.67 27.86 -32.94
CA PRO A 489 5.28 28.12 -31.55
C PRO A 489 4.73 26.86 -30.90
N VAL A 490 5.33 26.48 -29.76
CA VAL A 490 4.86 25.35 -28.95
C VAL A 490 5.18 25.60 -27.47
N GLU A 491 4.26 25.22 -26.60
CA GLU A 491 4.44 25.17 -25.16
C GLU A 491 3.95 23.84 -24.60
N VAL A 492 4.51 23.41 -23.47
CA VAL A 492 4.09 22.22 -22.74
C VAL A 492 3.67 22.65 -21.33
N HIS A 493 2.45 22.33 -20.95
CA HIS A 493 1.91 22.69 -19.63
C HIS A 493 1.56 21.47 -18.78
N THR A 494 1.49 20.27 -19.39
CA THR A 494 1.09 19.06 -18.69
C THR A 494 1.69 17.81 -19.32
N PHE A 495 1.99 16.85 -18.48
CA PHE A 495 2.56 15.56 -18.85
C PHE A 495 2.24 14.50 -17.77
N GLU A 496 2.42 13.24 -18.12
CA GLU A 496 2.19 12.12 -17.21
C GLU A 496 3.05 10.92 -17.60
N ARG A 497 3.72 10.27 -16.63
CA ARG A 497 4.44 9.03 -16.86
C ARG A 497 3.43 7.89 -17.02
N LEU A 498 3.52 7.18 -18.13
CA LEU A 498 2.65 6.05 -18.44
C LEU A 498 3.15 4.74 -17.80
N PRO A 499 2.27 3.76 -17.54
CA PRO A 499 2.66 2.49 -16.92
C PRO A 499 3.71 1.68 -17.69
N ASP A 500 3.81 1.88 -18.99
CA ASP A 500 4.81 1.24 -19.87
C ASP A 500 6.15 2.00 -19.94
N GLY A 501 6.31 3.04 -19.12
CA GLY A 501 7.52 3.85 -19.02
C GLY A 501 7.62 5.01 -20.02
N ALA A 502 6.71 5.12 -21.00
CA ALA A 502 6.66 6.31 -21.86
C ALA A 502 6.08 7.51 -21.11
N THR A 503 6.21 8.70 -21.67
CA THR A 503 5.62 9.92 -21.11
C THR A 503 4.56 10.48 -22.07
N MET A 504 3.34 10.64 -21.59
CA MET A 504 2.34 11.47 -22.25
C MET A 504 2.74 12.94 -22.07
N VAL A 505 2.80 13.72 -23.14
CA VAL A 505 3.07 15.15 -23.13
C VAL A 505 2.01 15.83 -23.98
N VAL A 506 1.48 16.96 -23.51
CA VAL A 506 0.51 17.74 -24.27
C VAL A 506 1.19 19.00 -24.80
N GLU A 507 1.16 19.16 -26.12
CA GLU A 507 1.75 20.28 -26.84
C GLU A 507 0.68 21.28 -27.21
N SER A 508 0.67 22.42 -26.52
CA SER A 508 -0.08 23.61 -26.88
C SER A 508 0.52 24.28 -28.13
N GLY A 509 -0.28 24.91 -28.94
CA GLY A 509 0.11 25.43 -30.25
C GLY A 509 -0.13 24.41 -31.35
N PRO A 510 0.57 23.26 -31.39
CA PRO A 510 0.21 22.14 -32.26
C PRO A 510 -1.14 21.49 -31.90
N ALA A 511 -1.64 21.73 -30.69
CA ALA A 511 -2.89 21.16 -30.15
C ALA A 511 -2.93 19.64 -30.28
N ARG A 512 -1.97 18.96 -29.63
CA ARG A 512 -1.87 17.49 -29.68
C ARG A 512 -1.34 16.89 -28.40
N ILE A 513 -1.70 15.65 -28.16
CA ILE A 513 -1.08 14.77 -27.17
C ILE A 513 -0.04 13.91 -27.88
N VAL A 514 1.18 13.84 -27.37
CA VAL A 514 2.21 12.92 -27.84
C VAL A 514 2.59 11.93 -26.75
N GLU A 515 2.86 10.68 -27.13
CA GLU A 515 3.46 9.68 -26.27
C GLU A 515 4.95 9.58 -26.64
N VAL A 516 5.81 9.89 -25.69
CA VAL A 516 7.28 9.95 -25.88
C VAL A 516 7.93 8.76 -25.19
N SER A 517 8.75 8.00 -25.91
CA SER A 517 9.46 6.85 -25.36
C SER A 517 10.57 7.26 -24.38
N ARG A 518 11.18 6.28 -23.69
CA ARG A 518 12.35 6.51 -22.81
C ARG A 518 13.58 7.03 -23.57
N GLU A 519 13.65 6.83 -24.86
CA GLU A 519 14.71 7.34 -25.76
C GLU A 519 14.37 8.75 -26.31
N GLY A 520 13.32 9.41 -25.79
CA GLY A 520 12.91 10.76 -26.19
C GLY A 520 12.21 10.84 -27.56
N LYS A 521 11.74 9.69 -28.13
CA LYS A 521 11.10 9.66 -29.46
C LYS A 521 9.58 9.62 -29.35
N VAL A 522 8.90 10.45 -30.12
CA VAL A 522 7.43 10.41 -30.26
C VAL A 522 7.03 9.11 -30.96
N ARG A 523 6.22 8.30 -30.30
CA ARG A 523 5.70 7.01 -30.79
C ARG A 523 4.23 7.06 -31.21
N LYS A 524 3.49 8.04 -30.68
CA LYS A 524 2.08 8.27 -30.99
C LYS A 524 1.78 9.77 -30.91
N SER A 525 0.87 10.25 -31.75
CA SER A 525 0.35 11.61 -31.72
C SER A 525 -1.15 11.60 -31.91
N THR A 526 -1.88 12.29 -31.02
CA THR A 526 -3.34 12.39 -31.03
C THR A 526 -3.72 13.88 -31.08
N LYS A 527 -4.48 14.29 -32.09
CA LYS A 527 -4.90 15.68 -32.27
C LYS A 527 -5.98 16.05 -31.25
N LEU A 528 -5.90 17.26 -30.73
CA LEU A 528 -6.90 17.87 -29.85
C LEU A 528 -7.81 18.84 -30.62
N VAL A 529 -9.03 19.03 -30.11
CA VAL A 529 -9.97 20.04 -30.60
C VAL A 529 -9.78 21.32 -29.78
N VAL A 530 -9.42 22.41 -30.45
CA VAL A 530 -9.24 23.74 -29.86
C VAL A 530 -10.06 24.72 -30.68
N ASN A 531 -10.98 25.45 -30.05
CA ASN A 531 -11.86 26.40 -30.71
C ASN A 531 -11.22 27.78 -30.82
N ASN A 532 -10.46 28.20 -29.81
CA ASN A 532 -9.82 29.51 -29.71
C ASN A 532 -8.28 29.34 -29.60
N PRO A 533 -7.57 29.06 -30.69
CA PRO A 533 -6.13 28.73 -30.63
C PRO A 533 -5.28 29.84 -30.00
N ALA A 534 -4.50 29.47 -28.98
CA ALA A 534 -3.50 30.33 -28.36
C ALA A 534 -2.43 29.48 -27.68
N VAL A 535 -1.20 29.52 -28.14
CA VAL A 535 -0.11 28.63 -27.71
C VAL A 535 0.01 28.54 -26.20
N HIS A 536 -0.18 29.64 -25.49
CA HIS A 536 -0.05 29.69 -24.03
C HIS A 536 -1.24 29.10 -23.28
N SER A 537 -2.42 28.96 -23.91
CA SER A 537 -3.68 28.61 -23.22
C SER A 537 -4.58 27.62 -23.95
N ASP A 538 -4.06 26.95 -25.02
CA ASP A 538 -4.81 25.88 -25.71
C ASP A 538 -5.14 24.73 -24.76
N THR A 539 -4.17 24.37 -23.90
CA THR A 539 -4.28 23.27 -22.94
C THR A 539 -3.52 23.63 -21.68
N ARG A 540 -4.11 23.36 -20.53
CA ARG A 540 -3.44 23.66 -19.24
C ARG A 540 -3.15 22.40 -18.42
N ASN A 541 -4.04 21.42 -18.43
CA ASN A 541 -3.87 20.17 -17.71
C ASN A 541 -4.50 19.00 -18.48
N ALA A 542 -3.89 17.83 -18.40
CA ALA A 542 -4.43 16.60 -18.96
C ALA A 542 -4.12 15.41 -18.05
N ARG A 543 -5.10 14.56 -17.83
CA ARG A 543 -4.96 13.36 -17.01
C ARG A 543 -5.67 12.17 -17.64
N ARG A 544 -5.05 11.00 -17.57
CA ARG A 544 -5.69 9.76 -18.00
C ARG A 544 -6.75 9.34 -17.00
N THR A 545 -7.86 8.85 -17.53
CA THR A 545 -8.91 8.24 -16.70
C THR A 545 -8.71 6.74 -16.56
N ALA A 546 -9.36 6.14 -15.58
CA ALA A 546 -9.36 4.68 -15.38
C ALA A 546 -9.90 3.91 -16.60
N ALA A 547 -10.76 4.53 -17.41
CA ALA A 547 -11.28 3.95 -18.64
C ALA A 547 -10.25 3.98 -19.79
N GLY A 548 -9.10 4.66 -19.59
CA GLY A 548 -8.05 4.80 -20.60
C GLY A 548 -8.32 5.92 -21.61
N THR A 549 -9.31 6.78 -21.35
CA THR A 549 -9.54 8.07 -22.03
C THR A 549 -8.62 9.14 -21.43
N ILE A 550 -8.58 10.33 -22.05
CA ILE A 550 -7.77 11.45 -21.54
C ILE A 550 -8.69 12.65 -21.34
N LEU A 551 -8.70 13.17 -20.12
CA LEU A 551 -9.42 14.38 -19.74
C LEU A 551 -8.49 15.58 -19.90
N VAL A 552 -8.87 16.58 -20.66
CA VAL A 552 -8.05 17.76 -20.98
C VAL A 552 -8.79 19.04 -20.59
N ALA A 553 -8.10 19.90 -19.85
CA ALA A 553 -8.55 21.26 -19.53
C ALA A 553 -8.06 22.22 -20.61
N HIS A 554 -8.97 22.76 -21.40
CA HIS A 554 -8.74 23.77 -22.44
C HIS A 554 -9.03 25.15 -21.86
N GLU A 555 -7.97 25.80 -21.35
CA GLU A 555 -8.10 27.06 -20.60
C GLU A 555 -8.81 28.15 -21.39
N ARG A 556 -8.34 28.43 -22.61
CA ARG A 556 -8.90 29.52 -23.43
C ARG A 556 -10.26 29.21 -24.03
N ASP A 557 -10.58 27.93 -24.19
CA ASP A 557 -11.91 27.51 -24.62
C ASP A 557 -12.92 27.52 -23.47
N GLY A 558 -12.46 27.57 -22.21
CA GLY A 558 -13.31 27.49 -21.03
C GLY A 558 -13.98 26.13 -20.87
N VAL A 559 -13.38 25.04 -21.39
CA VAL A 559 -14.01 23.73 -21.49
C VAL A 559 -13.10 22.59 -21.06
N VAL A 560 -13.68 21.60 -20.38
CA VAL A 560 -13.05 20.30 -20.17
C VAL A 560 -13.53 19.34 -21.25
N ARG A 561 -12.62 18.69 -21.98
CA ARG A 561 -12.94 17.64 -22.96
C ARG A 561 -12.32 16.32 -22.58
N GLU A 562 -13.08 15.25 -22.73
CA GLU A 562 -12.60 13.88 -22.61
C GLU A 562 -12.44 13.25 -23.99
N TYR A 563 -11.25 12.74 -24.25
CA TYR A 563 -10.88 12.13 -25.53
C TYR A 563 -10.74 10.63 -25.39
N ASP A 564 -11.26 9.87 -26.35
CA ASP A 564 -11.00 8.44 -26.47
C ASP A 564 -9.58 8.19 -27.05
N ARG A 565 -9.22 6.92 -27.24
CA ARG A 565 -7.90 6.51 -27.73
C ARG A 565 -7.61 6.97 -29.17
N ASP A 566 -8.66 7.30 -29.93
CA ASP A 566 -8.58 7.74 -31.33
C ASP A 566 -8.65 9.28 -31.44
N GLY A 567 -8.75 9.98 -30.33
CA GLY A 567 -8.79 11.46 -30.27
C GLY A 567 -10.18 12.05 -30.52
N LYS A 568 -11.22 11.21 -30.42
CA LYS A 568 -12.60 11.69 -30.51
C LYS A 568 -13.08 12.21 -29.16
N VAL A 569 -13.72 13.36 -29.11
CA VAL A 569 -14.37 13.89 -27.92
C VAL A 569 -15.59 13.01 -27.58
N VAL A 570 -15.58 12.42 -26.38
CA VAL A 570 -16.64 11.54 -25.87
C VAL A 570 -17.46 12.19 -24.75
N TRP A 571 -16.92 13.24 -24.14
CA TRP A 571 -17.61 14.06 -23.14
C TRP A 571 -16.96 15.44 -23.11
N GLU A 572 -17.74 16.48 -22.83
CA GLU A 572 -17.24 17.84 -22.60
C GLU A 572 -18.10 18.59 -21.57
N TYR A 573 -17.50 19.58 -20.90
CA TYR A 573 -18.18 20.43 -19.93
C TYR A 573 -17.66 21.87 -20.03
N ASP A 574 -18.55 22.79 -20.35
CA ASP A 574 -18.26 24.23 -20.35
C ASP A 574 -18.33 24.78 -18.93
N VAL A 575 -17.27 25.48 -18.50
CA VAL A 575 -17.23 26.11 -17.17
C VAL A 575 -18.24 27.26 -17.12
N PRO A 576 -19.22 27.23 -16.19
CA PRO A 576 -20.28 28.24 -16.18
C PRO A 576 -19.78 29.58 -15.63
N LEU A 577 -20.19 30.68 -16.29
CA LEU A 577 -19.97 32.04 -15.79
C LEU A 577 -21.00 32.48 -14.74
N PHE A 578 -21.98 31.64 -14.42
CA PHE A 578 -23.06 31.92 -13.46
C PHE A 578 -23.76 33.28 -13.65
N GLY A 579 -23.84 33.72 -14.90
CA GLY A 579 -24.47 35.00 -15.27
C GLY A 579 -23.64 36.24 -14.95
N LYS A 580 -22.36 36.06 -14.58
CA LYS A 580 -21.41 37.18 -14.33
C LYS A 580 -20.67 37.54 -15.61
N GLU A 581 -20.34 38.83 -15.78
CA GLU A 581 -19.51 39.28 -16.89
C GLU A 581 -18.02 38.95 -16.62
N PRO A 582 -17.29 38.41 -17.63
CA PRO A 582 -15.85 38.14 -17.47
C PRO A 582 -15.04 39.41 -17.24
N LYS A 583 -14.07 39.31 -16.33
CA LYS A 583 -13.11 40.35 -16.01
C LYS A 583 -11.70 39.79 -16.09
N PRO A 584 -10.84 40.27 -16.98
CA PRO A 584 -9.51 39.71 -17.18
C PRO A 584 -8.61 39.84 -15.95
N GLY A 585 -7.65 38.92 -15.80
CA GLY A 585 -6.68 38.89 -14.71
C GLY A 585 -6.60 37.52 -14.05
N HIS A 586 -5.71 37.39 -13.07
CA HIS A 586 -5.48 36.17 -12.30
C HIS A 586 -5.81 36.33 -10.79
N GLY A 587 -5.83 37.57 -10.29
CA GLY A 587 -6.11 37.88 -8.89
C GLY A 587 -7.58 37.74 -8.51
N PRO A 588 -7.92 37.94 -7.23
CA PRO A 588 -9.29 37.78 -6.72
C PRO A 588 -10.32 38.73 -7.34
N GLU A 589 -9.88 39.81 -7.96
CA GLU A 589 -10.73 40.80 -8.67
C GLU A 589 -11.11 40.39 -10.09
N ALA A 590 -10.40 39.40 -10.66
CA ALA A 590 -10.70 38.87 -11.98
C ALA A 590 -11.92 37.93 -11.91
N PHE A 591 -12.46 37.52 -13.04
CA PHE A 591 -13.47 36.47 -13.14
C PHE A 591 -13.60 35.99 -14.59
N GLY A 592 -13.79 34.68 -14.77
CA GLY A 592 -13.96 34.11 -16.11
C GLY A 592 -14.15 32.59 -16.08
N ASP A 593 -14.03 32.00 -17.24
CA ASP A 593 -14.14 30.55 -17.49
C ASP A 593 -12.79 29.87 -17.80
N GLN A 594 -11.70 30.61 -17.68
CA GLN A 594 -10.34 30.10 -17.93
C GLN A 594 -9.95 29.08 -16.86
N LEU A 595 -10.33 27.82 -17.07
CA LEU A 595 -10.07 26.74 -16.13
C LEU A 595 -8.62 26.28 -16.17
N TYR A 596 -8.16 25.63 -15.08
CA TYR A 596 -6.79 25.13 -14.99
C TYR A 596 -6.70 23.60 -15.04
N SER A 597 -7.49 22.86 -14.30
CA SER A 597 -7.35 21.41 -14.17
C SER A 597 -8.69 20.67 -14.10
N ALA A 598 -8.66 19.39 -14.48
CA ALA A 598 -9.77 18.49 -14.33
C ALA A 598 -9.30 17.06 -14.03
N VAL A 599 -9.96 16.39 -13.09
CA VAL A 599 -9.65 15.02 -12.67
C VAL A 599 -10.92 14.20 -12.61
N ARG A 600 -10.93 13.02 -13.24
CA ARG A 600 -12.07 12.07 -13.14
C ARG A 600 -12.00 11.34 -11.80
N LEU A 601 -13.05 11.43 -11.02
CA LEU A 601 -13.19 10.76 -9.73
C LEU A 601 -13.64 9.30 -9.87
N ALA A 602 -13.43 8.50 -8.84
CA ALA A 602 -13.82 7.10 -8.80
C ALA A 602 -15.33 6.87 -8.95
N ASN A 603 -16.16 7.81 -8.49
CA ASN A 603 -17.62 7.77 -8.64
C ASN A 603 -18.11 8.15 -10.05
N GLY A 604 -17.20 8.47 -10.99
CA GLY A 604 -17.50 8.90 -12.34
C GLY A 604 -17.67 10.42 -12.49
N ASN A 605 -17.74 11.19 -11.41
CA ASN A 605 -17.80 12.65 -11.45
C ASN A 605 -16.44 13.25 -11.88
N THR A 606 -16.45 14.51 -12.28
CA THR A 606 -15.22 15.26 -12.61
C THR A 606 -15.01 16.36 -11.59
N LEU A 607 -13.83 16.40 -10.98
CA LEU A 607 -13.39 17.49 -10.13
C LEU A 607 -12.64 18.51 -11.00
N ILE A 608 -12.98 19.79 -10.91
CA ILE A 608 -12.48 20.85 -11.79
C ILE A 608 -11.93 22.00 -10.94
N GLY A 609 -10.70 22.42 -11.23
CA GLY A 609 -10.13 23.69 -10.76
C GLY A 609 -10.38 24.77 -11.82
N THR A 610 -11.22 25.74 -11.49
CA THR A 610 -11.78 26.65 -12.48
C THR A 610 -10.90 27.86 -12.81
N GLY A 611 -9.62 27.87 -12.36
CA GLY A 611 -8.73 29.00 -12.65
C GLY A 611 -9.33 30.32 -12.16
N ASN A 612 -9.56 31.29 -13.08
CA ASN A 612 -10.17 32.56 -12.74
C ASN A 612 -11.70 32.51 -12.50
N GLY A 613 -12.30 31.34 -12.51
CA GLY A 613 -13.65 31.12 -11.96
C GLY A 613 -13.68 31.03 -10.43
N HIS A 614 -12.51 31.05 -9.79
CA HIS A 614 -12.30 31.10 -8.34
C HIS A 614 -12.99 30.00 -7.55
N SER A 615 -13.09 28.80 -8.12
CA SER A 615 -13.84 27.73 -7.49
C SER A 615 -13.27 26.33 -7.79
N VAL A 616 -13.65 25.38 -6.95
CA VAL A 616 -13.55 23.95 -7.23
C VAL A 616 -14.96 23.44 -7.46
N LEU A 617 -15.19 22.74 -8.56
CA LEU A 617 -16.49 22.14 -8.89
C LEU A 617 -16.37 20.61 -8.95
N GLU A 618 -17.34 19.89 -8.42
CA GLU A 618 -17.56 18.48 -8.71
C GLU A 618 -18.80 18.34 -9.59
N VAL A 619 -18.64 17.77 -10.79
CA VAL A 619 -19.64 17.70 -11.83
C VAL A 619 -19.92 16.25 -12.19
N THR A 620 -21.20 15.86 -12.28
CA THR A 620 -21.60 14.52 -12.69
C THR A 620 -21.34 14.26 -14.18
N PRO A 621 -21.37 12.98 -14.65
CA PRO A 621 -21.36 12.69 -16.09
C PRO A 621 -22.51 13.36 -16.87
N SER A 622 -23.65 13.62 -16.21
CA SER A 622 -24.79 14.37 -16.77
C SER A 622 -24.63 15.89 -16.71
N LYS A 623 -23.45 16.38 -16.32
CA LYS A 623 -23.08 17.81 -16.28
C LYS A 623 -23.75 18.63 -15.17
N GLU A 624 -24.20 17.98 -14.09
CA GLU A 624 -24.77 18.64 -12.92
C GLU A 624 -23.69 18.91 -11.88
N ILE A 625 -23.63 20.11 -11.32
CA ILE A 625 -22.75 20.44 -10.19
C ILE A 625 -23.37 19.84 -8.93
N VAL A 626 -22.66 18.92 -8.27
CA VAL A 626 -23.12 18.25 -7.05
C VAL A 626 -22.37 18.69 -5.80
N TRP A 627 -21.22 19.36 -5.97
CA TRP A 627 -20.47 19.97 -4.89
C TRP A 627 -19.60 21.09 -5.45
N SER A 628 -19.37 22.14 -4.68
CA SER A 628 -18.48 23.25 -5.03
C SER A 628 -17.79 23.84 -3.80
N VAL A 629 -16.67 24.50 -4.00
CA VAL A 629 -16.13 25.53 -3.09
C VAL A 629 -15.95 26.80 -3.91
N GLU A 630 -16.66 27.85 -3.56
CA GLU A 630 -16.64 29.12 -4.28
C GLU A 630 -15.70 30.15 -3.60
N GLN A 631 -15.48 31.27 -4.27
CA GLN A 631 -14.46 32.28 -3.92
C GLN A 631 -14.40 32.68 -2.44
N ASN A 632 -15.54 32.80 -1.77
CA ASN A 632 -15.65 33.29 -0.40
C ASN A 632 -16.36 32.30 0.54
N ASP A 633 -16.45 31.02 0.16
CA ASP A 633 -17.08 29.98 1.00
C ASP A 633 -16.27 29.64 2.24
N LEU A 634 -14.98 29.90 2.23
CA LEU A 634 -14.06 29.53 3.33
C LEU A 634 -13.82 30.74 4.24
N PRO A 635 -14.12 30.65 5.55
CA PRO A 635 -13.96 31.78 6.47
C PRO A 635 -12.53 32.35 6.48
N GLY A 636 -12.40 33.65 6.15
CA GLY A 636 -11.13 34.35 6.14
C GLY A 636 -10.18 34.00 5.01
N ILE A 637 -10.64 33.25 4.00
CA ILE A 637 -9.87 32.85 2.82
C ILE A 637 -10.62 33.28 1.57
N THR A 638 -9.92 33.95 0.66
CA THR A 638 -10.43 34.31 -0.67
C THR A 638 -9.72 33.45 -1.70
N LEU A 639 -10.48 32.78 -2.55
CA LEU A 639 -9.92 32.04 -3.67
C LEU A 639 -9.67 32.98 -4.86
N ALA A 640 -8.59 32.71 -5.61
CA ALA A 640 -8.26 33.41 -6.83
C ALA A 640 -8.11 32.42 -7.98
N TRP A 641 -6.90 32.20 -8.48
CA TRP A 641 -6.64 31.28 -9.57
C TRP A 641 -6.50 29.86 -9.04
N VAL A 642 -7.62 29.10 -8.98
CA VAL A 642 -7.62 27.70 -8.51
C VAL A 642 -7.03 26.79 -9.57
N THR A 643 -5.87 26.19 -9.26
CA THR A 643 -5.09 25.40 -10.22
C THR A 643 -5.26 23.91 -10.04
N GLN A 644 -4.33 23.20 -9.42
CA GLN A 644 -4.44 21.76 -9.20
C GLN A 644 -5.51 21.41 -8.17
N VAL A 645 -6.20 20.29 -8.40
CA VAL A 645 -7.23 19.77 -7.49
C VAL A 645 -7.03 18.27 -7.27
N TRP A 646 -7.30 17.80 -6.04
CA TRP A 646 -7.25 16.39 -5.65
C TRP A 646 -8.41 16.04 -4.74
N ARG A 647 -9.03 14.88 -4.96
CA ARG A 647 -9.87 14.23 -3.98
C ARG A 647 -9.04 13.20 -3.24
N LEU A 648 -8.90 13.37 -1.93
CA LEU A 648 -8.10 12.49 -1.08
C LEU A 648 -8.89 11.23 -0.66
N PRO A 649 -8.23 10.15 -0.27
CA PRO A 649 -8.89 8.95 0.26
C PRO A 649 -9.79 9.22 1.48
N SER A 650 -9.48 10.25 2.27
CA SER A 650 -10.31 10.73 3.38
C SER A 650 -11.67 11.31 2.95
N GLY A 651 -11.89 11.52 1.64
CA GLY A 651 -13.01 12.27 1.10
C GLY A 651 -12.79 13.79 1.06
N ASN A 652 -11.71 14.30 1.66
CA ASN A 652 -11.35 15.71 1.60
C ASN A 652 -10.95 16.12 0.18
N THR A 653 -11.08 17.42 -0.11
CA THR A 653 -10.59 18.02 -1.35
C THR A 653 -9.43 18.93 -1.06
N ARG A 654 -8.30 18.73 -1.73
CA ARG A 654 -7.14 19.62 -1.68
C ARG A 654 -7.03 20.35 -3.00
N PHE A 655 -6.62 21.60 -2.95
CA PHE A 655 -6.41 22.42 -4.16
C PHE A 655 -5.37 23.52 -3.92
N VAL A 656 -4.81 24.01 -5.01
CA VAL A 656 -3.85 25.12 -5.01
C VAL A 656 -4.61 26.42 -5.34
N ASN A 657 -4.35 27.46 -4.53
CA ASN A 657 -4.94 28.79 -4.62
C ASN A 657 -3.86 29.80 -5.07
N CYS A 658 -3.55 29.78 -6.35
CA CYS A 658 -2.55 30.64 -6.97
C CYS A 658 -3.07 32.07 -7.12
N HIS A 659 -2.20 33.09 -7.10
CA HIS A 659 -2.52 34.51 -7.27
C HIS A 659 -3.52 35.10 -6.25
N ALA A 660 -3.65 34.48 -5.08
CA ALA A 660 -4.59 34.92 -4.04
C ALA A 660 -4.00 36.00 -3.10
N GLY A 661 -2.74 36.33 -3.25
CA GLY A 661 -2.01 37.26 -2.40
C GLY A 661 -1.58 36.67 -1.06
N PRO A 662 -0.64 37.35 -0.35
CA PRO A 662 0.02 36.80 0.84
C PRO A 662 -0.90 36.63 2.06
N GLU A 663 -2.08 37.19 2.04
CA GLU A 663 -3.08 37.04 3.11
C GLU A 663 -3.79 35.68 3.05
N ASN A 664 -3.71 34.98 1.91
CA ASN A 664 -4.39 33.72 1.69
C ASN A 664 -3.41 32.53 1.60
N PRO A 665 -3.80 31.32 2.05
CA PRO A 665 -2.97 30.13 1.86
C PRO A 665 -2.86 29.76 0.37
N GLN A 666 -1.68 29.27 -0.01
CA GLN A 666 -1.38 28.81 -1.37
C GLN A 666 -1.88 27.39 -1.65
N ILE A 667 -2.00 26.54 -0.60
CA ILE A 667 -2.63 25.22 -0.72
C ILE A 667 -3.64 25.08 0.40
N ILE A 668 -4.81 24.52 0.09
CA ILE A 668 -5.92 24.39 1.01
C ILE A 668 -6.48 22.97 0.92
N GLU A 669 -6.80 22.38 2.08
CA GLU A 669 -7.54 21.12 2.16
C GLU A 669 -8.83 21.33 2.97
N VAL A 670 -9.94 20.92 2.38
CA VAL A 670 -11.27 21.04 2.99
C VAL A 670 -11.97 19.70 3.11
N THR A 671 -12.80 19.54 4.13
CA THR A 671 -13.74 18.41 4.24
C THR A 671 -14.87 18.53 3.20
N PRO A 672 -15.69 17.47 2.99
CA PRO A 672 -16.91 17.58 2.20
C PRO A 672 -17.85 18.70 2.67
N ASP A 673 -17.86 19.02 3.97
CA ASP A 673 -18.64 20.12 4.57
C ASP A 673 -17.96 21.50 4.45
N LYS A 674 -16.91 21.62 3.65
CA LYS A 674 -16.15 22.85 3.39
C LYS A 674 -15.41 23.41 4.60
N LYS A 675 -15.05 22.59 5.60
CA LYS A 675 -14.19 23.01 6.72
C LYS A 675 -12.73 22.86 6.32
N VAL A 676 -11.94 23.92 6.49
CA VAL A 676 -10.49 23.87 6.30
C VAL A 676 -9.87 23.00 7.40
N VAL A 677 -9.17 21.94 7.02
CA VAL A 677 -8.50 21.00 7.93
C VAL A 677 -6.98 21.04 7.81
N TRP A 678 -6.49 21.57 6.69
CA TRP A 678 -5.08 21.82 6.48
C TRP A 678 -4.87 22.95 5.47
N SER A 679 -3.83 23.76 5.69
CA SER A 679 -3.41 24.77 4.73
C SER A 679 -1.89 24.99 4.78
N PHE A 680 -1.34 25.52 3.68
CA PHE A 680 0.08 25.85 3.52
C PHE A 680 0.24 27.26 2.96
N ARG A 681 1.21 28.01 3.54
CA ARG A 681 1.57 29.37 3.13
C ARG A 681 3.08 29.59 3.28
N ASP A 682 3.75 29.95 2.19
CA ASP A 682 5.16 30.32 2.18
C ASP A 682 5.46 31.26 0.99
N PHE A 683 5.14 32.52 1.15
CA PHE A 683 5.38 33.57 0.14
C PHE A 683 6.82 34.04 0.08
N GLU A 684 7.66 33.62 1.01
CA GLU A 684 9.10 33.93 0.96
C GLU A 684 9.87 32.97 0.07
N THR A 685 9.59 31.70 0.14
CA THR A 685 10.18 30.68 -0.74
C THR A 685 9.53 30.70 -2.12
N PHE A 686 8.20 30.69 -2.13
CA PHE A 686 7.39 30.74 -3.34
C PHE A 686 6.83 32.12 -3.56
N GLY A 687 6.48 32.67 -4.52
CA GLY A 687 5.78 33.95 -4.70
C GLY A 687 4.27 33.77 -4.74
N ASP A 688 3.62 34.64 -5.48
CA ASP A 688 2.18 34.63 -5.67
C ASP A 688 1.74 33.75 -6.88
N SER A 689 2.70 33.17 -7.62
CA SER A 689 2.43 32.33 -8.78
C SER A 689 2.89 30.90 -8.55
N MET A 690 2.31 30.23 -7.54
CA MET A 690 2.57 28.82 -7.25
C MET A 690 1.44 27.96 -7.85
N PRO A 691 1.59 27.45 -9.10
CA PRO A 691 0.50 26.73 -9.75
C PRO A 691 0.43 25.25 -9.39
N VAL A 692 1.54 24.68 -8.89
CA VAL A 692 1.68 23.23 -8.71
C VAL A 692 2.36 22.86 -7.40
N ALA A 693 1.88 21.78 -6.80
CA ALA A 693 2.48 21.20 -5.61
C ALA A 693 2.28 19.68 -5.55
N VAL A 694 3.17 18.99 -4.83
CA VAL A 694 3.01 17.62 -4.35
C VAL A 694 3.06 17.68 -2.82
N VAL A 695 2.00 17.24 -2.17
CA VAL A 695 1.93 17.20 -0.70
C VAL A 695 2.05 15.73 -0.27
N LEU A 696 3.07 15.44 0.52
CA LEU A 696 3.31 14.09 1.02
C LEU A 696 2.60 13.92 2.37
N GLU A 697 1.77 12.91 2.45
CA GLU A 697 1.09 12.55 3.70
C GLU A 697 2.12 12.05 4.73
N PRO A 698 1.86 12.25 6.04
CA PRO A 698 2.77 11.85 7.11
C PRO A 698 3.11 10.37 7.13
#